data_e5c812d987a695141384b649c3335d6a
#
_entry.id   e5c812d987a695141384b649c3335d6a
#
_cell.length_a   1.000
_cell.length_b   1.000
_cell.length_c   1.000
_cell.angle_alpha   90.00
_cell.angle_beta   90.00
_cell.angle_gamma   90.00
#
_symmetry.space_group_name_H-M   'P 1'
#
loop_
_entity.id
_entity.type
_entity.pdbx_description
1 polymer ?
#
loop_
_entity_poly.entity_id
_entity_poly.type
_entity_poly.pdbx_seq_one_letter_code
_entity_poly.pdbx_strand_id
1 'polypeptide(L)'
;MGNTINDINKDGHLDVLSTDMLPEEMKALRSTINDEPLDIYNQEVNAGYYYQYSKNCLQLNVGNGNKFVDLGLYSGVSATDWTWSPLVQDFDMDGKKDMFFSNGIKRRLNDMDYLKYLGDPMVMQAYKENRVFDKEKINKMPEGGVHNYFYHGENQLKFTDASSANDMQQASISAGSVAVDLDNDGDLDIVTNNMDEPAYIYNNTTMEGRKENKPAYLKYAVKYNLLNRDGIGTKFFLKSKDHIDHQEIQTSNAYESNLNNELLFTFSPGDKPESLLVVWPDNSYEVINDFKPGQKTILTYNPQIVDNRKPAAEVIDAFIISKKQFDYKPIQAKLLVTVKTFDTPDFNYYSLLPHTYLQHTPAVAVADVNGDGIDDIYVGGIADEEKYILAGDKSGGFTKVKVPVLDQYKNTADEQANWADVNNDGKPDLIVISANHPFLETEKLVQPRLYLNKGNFQFEYQPLPKLNYQASKITLFDFNGDGLNDILFTSAVSFKDYTAVVPSSVLINKGNGKFEISHDKTYNEITNLQYVTSITTTDIDGNGKPDLLITAEWQPVYIFLNDGKKLNRLSLPVLDKEKGWWQSAMITDVDGDGKADLIAGNWGLNNKYNVTADQPLFAYNNDLDKDGKNDLILSYFYKDLYYPFRPKNDLEQELPYLKKEWLSYQKMADKTTSEIFKDKLDDSNRLSVNQFNSVFVSDVLHVASVKSLPYLYQQAPLKSMLKADNGDVLLNGNFWGVVPYEGKYDALGLVNLHYNKQDKQFDEPTYFVNGAINPQEITYLVPVKTKSNTSSYLAVTYDGRLMLLSK
;
A
#
# COMPACT_ATOMS: atom_id res chain seq x y z
N MET A 1 1.86 18.26 -17.55
CA MET A 1 1.68 16.83 -17.61
C MET A 1 0.22 16.53 -17.81
N GLY A 2 -0.08 15.45 -18.52
CA GLY A 2 -1.41 15.15 -18.96
C GLY A 2 -2.14 14.18 -18.02
N ASN A 3 -3.40 14.04 -18.29
CA ASN A 3 -4.23 13.00 -17.68
C ASN A 3 -5.25 12.49 -18.70
N THR A 4 -5.73 11.28 -18.46
CA THR A 4 -6.87 10.73 -19.18
C THR A 4 -7.85 10.12 -18.20
N ILE A 5 -9.11 10.24 -18.50
CA ILE A 5 -10.22 9.64 -17.75
C ILE A 5 -10.84 8.58 -18.65
N ASN A 6 -10.80 7.34 -18.21
CA ASN A 6 -11.26 6.18 -18.98
C ASN A 6 -11.72 5.07 -18.02
N ASP A 7 -12.60 4.22 -18.45
CA ASP A 7 -12.96 2.98 -17.76
C ASP A 7 -11.92 1.92 -18.15
N ILE A 8 -10.86 1.80 -17.32
CA ILE A 8 -9.67 1.02 -17.65
C ILE A 8 -9.91 -0.48 -17.41
N ASN A 9 -10.66 -0.81 -16.37
CA ASN A 9 -11.00 -2.18 -16.00
C ASN A 9 -12.33 -2.68 -16.55
N LYS A 10 -13.06 -1.84 -17.29
CA LYS A 10 -14.38 -2.12 -17.89
C LYS A 10 -15.43 -2.55 -16.85
N ASP A 11 -15.51 -1.82 -15.72
CA ASP A 11 -16.53 -2.01 -14.70
C ASP A 11 -17.70 -1.03 -14.77
N GLY A 12 -17.63 -0.08 -15.71
CA GLY A 12 -18.63 0.97 -15.91
C GLY A 12 -18.32 2.26 -15.17
N HIS A 13 -17.28 2.30 -14.33
CA HIS A 13 -16.84 3.48 -13.60
C HIS A 13 -15.60 4.07 -14.27
N LEU A 14 -15.49 5.39 -14.29
CA LEU A 14 -14.34 6.06 -14.87
C LEU A 14 -13.18 6.12 -13.87
N ASP A 15 -12.01 5.72 -14.32
CA ASP A 15 -10.72 5.78 -13.63
C ASP A 15 -9.93 7.00 -14.12
N VAL A 16 -8.84 7.32 -13.41
CA VAL A 16 -7.96 8.44 -13.76
C VAL A 16 -6.52 7.95 -13.88
N LEU A 17 -5.93 8.16 -15.06
CA LEU A 17 -4.50 8.00 -15.27
C LEU A 17 -3.87 9.39 -15.38
N SER A 18 -3.03 9.77 -14.44
CA SER A 18 -2.25 11.01 -14.47
C SER A 18 -0.76 10.72 -14.60
N THR A 19 -0.05 11.57 -15.35
CA THR A 19 1.37 11.37 -15.65
C THR A 19 2.26 12.35 -14.92
N ASP A 20 3.49 11.95 -14.64
CA ASP A 20 4.51 12.73 -13.98
C ASP A 20 5.91 12.39 -14.54
N MET A 21 6.99 12.70 -13.80
CA MET A 21 8.38 12.79 -14.27
C MET A 21 9.29 11.69 -13.71
N LEU A 22 8.78 10.52 -13.36
CA LEU A 22 9.63 9.44 -12.82
C LEU A 22 10.32 8.69 -13.97
N PRO A 23 11.65 8.76 -14.09
CA PRO A 23 12.37 7.96 -15.08
C PRO A 23 12.28 6.46 -14.81
N GLU A 24 12.17 5.69 -15.88
CA GLU A 24 12.24 4.22 -15.83
C GLU A 24 13.70 3.75 -15.98
N GLU A 25 14.54 4.45 -16.72
CA GLU A 25 15.95 4.12 -16.90
C GLU A 25 16.74 4.45 -15.63
N MET A 26 17.48 3.46 -15.09
CA MET A 26 18.14 3.55 -13.78
C MET A 26 19.08 4.74 -13.65
N LYS A 27 19.83 5.04 -14.70
CA LYS A 27 20.77 6.18 -14.70
C LYS A 27 20.02 7.51 -14.55
N ALA A 28 18.96 7.70 -15.32
CA ALA A 28 18.13 8.89 -15.26
C ALA A 28 17.43 8.96 -13.91
N LEU A 29 16.83 7.85 -13.44
CA LEU A 29 16.16 7.73 -12.15
C LEU A 29 17.07 8.21 -11.02
N ARG A 30 18.24 7.60 -10.84
CA ARG A 30 19.14 7.87 -9.72
C ARG A 30 19.95 9.17 -9.85
N SER A 31 19.94 9.82 -11.03
CA SER A 31 20.51 11.17 -11.20
C SER A 31 19.49 12.29 -11.04
N THR A 32 18.18 11.99 -10.95
CA THR A 32 17.10 13.00 -10.83
C THR A 32 16.25 12.86 -9.58
N ILE A 33 16.43 11.79 -8.79
CA ILE A 33 15.73 11.65 -7.51
C ILE A 33 16.17 12.80 -6.59
N ASN A 34 15.20 13.59 -6.17
CA ASN A 34 15.37 14.57 -5.10
C ASN A 34 15.01 13.88 -3.78
N ASP A 35 16.00 13.78 -2.91
CA ASP A 35 15.84 13.16 -1.59
C ASP A 35 15.27 14.20 -0.64
N GLU A 36 13.95 14.29 -0.61
CA GLU A 36 13.30 15.11 0.40
C GLU A 36 13.18 14.30 1.70
N PRO A 37 13.73 14.80 2.81
CA PRO A 37 13.55 14.17 4.12
C PRO A 37 12.06 14.07 4.48
N LEU A 38 11.66 12.96 5.10
CA LEU A 38 10.25 12.70 5.44
C LEU A 38 9.65 13.77 6.35
N ASP A 39 10.42 14.35 7.24
CA ASP A 39 9.98 15.44 8.13
C ASP A 39 9.71 16.74 7.37
N ILE A 40 10.51 17.08 6.38
CA ILE A 40 10.28 18.23 5.48
C ILE A 40 9.01 17.99 4.67
N TYR A 41 8.89 16.84 4.05
CA TYR A 41 7.69 16.44 3.31
C TYR A 41 6.41 16.53 4.17
N ASN A 42 6.45 16.03 5.40
CA ASN A 42 5.32 16.11 6.32
C ASN A 42 4.99 17.58 6.70
N GLN A 43 6.00 18.44 6.84
CA GLN A 43 5.77 19.86 7.06
C GLN A 43 5.09 20.53 5.86
N GLU A 44 5.46 20.18 4.64
CA GLU A 44 4.81 20.67 3.42
C GLU A 44 3.35 20.22 3.33
N VAL A 45 3.08 18.93 3.60
CA VAL A 45 1.70 18.41 3.67
C VAL A 45 0.88 19.18 4.71
N ASN A 46 1.44 19.40 5.90
CA ASN A 46 0.79 20.16 6.98
C ASN A 46 0.59 21.65 6.62
N ALA A 47 1.47 22.22 5.79
CA ALA A 47 1.33 23.56 5.26
C ALA A 47 0.29 23.69 4.12
N GLY A 48 -0.32 22.59 3.69
CA GLY A 48 -1.39 22.54 2.70
C GLY A 48 -0.93 22.27 1.26
N TYR A 49 0.30 21.82 1.06
CA TYR A 49 0.79 21.42 -0.27
C TYR A 49 0.25 20.08 -0.75
N TYR A 50 -0.47 19.35 0.08
CA TYR A 50 -1.01 18.02 -0.22
C TYR A 50 0.06 16.97 -0.60
N TYR A 51 -0.34 15.71 -0.77
CA TYR A 51 0.58 14.62 -1.09
C TYR A 51 1.01 14.68 -2.56
N GLN A 52 2.30 14.85 -2.82
CA GLN A 52 2.86 14.90 -4.17
C GLN A 52 3.97 13.85 -4.32
N TYR A 53 3.86 13.03 -5.36
CA TYR A 53 4.83 11.97 -5.68
C TYR A 53 5.16 12.03 -7.16
N SER A 54 6.46 12.07 -7.49
CA SER A 54 6.94 12.12 -8.87
C SER A 54 6.80 10.76 -9.56
N LYS A 55 5.58 10.30 -9.82
CA LYS A 55 5.28 9.06 -10.53
C LYS A 55 3.95 9.15 -11.26
N ASN A 56 3.78 8.36 -12.32
CA ASN A 56 2.45 8.19 -12.89
C ASN A 56 1.53 7.50 -11.87
N CYS A 57 0.29 7.95 -11.79
CA CYS A 57 -0.73 7.42 -10.91
C CYS A 57 -1.88 6.83 -11.71
N LEU A 58 -2.17 5.56 -11.50
CA LEU A 58 -3.36 4.87 -11.99
C LEU A 58 -4.39 4.80 -10.87
N GLN A 59 -5.28 5.77 -10.83
CA GLN A 59 -6.32 5.90 -9.81
C GLN A 59 -7.56 5.10 -10.22
N LEU A 60 -7.66 3.86 -9.71
CA LEU A 60 -8.82 3.01 -9.93
C LEU A 60 -10.00 3.44 -9.06
N ASN A 61 -11.17 3.60 -9.64
CA ASN A 61 -12.39 3.98 -8.95
C ASN A 61 -13.09 2.77 -8.33
N VAL A 62 -12.88 2.55 -7.04
CA VAL A 62 -13.46 1.42 -6.29
C VAL A 62 -14.67 1.80 -5.44
N GLY A 63 -15.15 3.02 -5.55
CA GLY A 63 -16.20 3.57 -4.68
C GLY A 63 -17.22 4.46 -5.37
N ASN A 64 -17.52 4.22 -6.64
CA ASN A 64 -18.48 5.03 -7.42
C ASN A 64 -18.21 6.55 -7.28
N GLY A 65 -16.95 6.95 -7.50
CA GLY A 65 -16.49 8.32 -7.33
C GLY A 65 -16.17 8.76 -5.90
N ASN A 66 -16.44 7.92 -4.89
CA ASN A 66 -16.17 8.25 -3.48
C ASN A 66 -14.82 7.75 -3.00
N LYS A 67 -14.23 6.76 -3.66
CA LYS A 67 -12.90 6.22 -3.33
C LYS A 67 -12.15 5.84 -4.60
N PHE A 68 -10.91 6.32 -4.67
CA PHE A 68 -9.93 5.91 -5.65
C PHE A 68 -8.74 5.26 -4.95
N VAL A 69 -8.08 4.32 -5.64
CA VAL A 69 -6.88 3.66 -5.17
C VAL A 69 -5.81 3.72 -6.25
N ASP A 70 -4.59 4.11 -5.88
CA ASP A 70 -3.48 4.22 -6.82
C ASP A 70 -2.80 2.87 -7.02
N LEU A 71 -2.90 2.32 -8.23
CA LEU A 71 -2.32 1.06 -8.64
C LEU A 71 -1.08 1.22 -9.54
N GLY A 72 -0.55 2.42 -9.71
CA GLY A 72 0.51 2.70 -10.68
C GLY A 72 1.76 1.84 -10.53
N LEU A 73 2.20 1.56 -9.30
CA LEU A 73 3.32 0.65 -9.03
C LEU A 73 2.95 -0.80 -9.32
N TYR A 74 1.79 -1.26 -8.82
CA TYR A 74 1.29 -2.59 -9.09
C TYR A 74 1.15 -2.86 -10.58
N SER A 75 0.57 -1.93 -11.32
CA SER A 75 0.28 -2.06 -12.74
C SER A 75 1.53 -1.99 -13.64
N GLY A 76 2.66 -1.53 -13.11
CA GLY A 76 3.92 -1.41 -13.85
C GLY A 76 4.04 -0.15 -14.71
N VAL A 77 3.12 0.82 -14.56
CA VAL A 77 3.08 2.05 -15.39
C VAL A 77 3.53 3.30 -14.64
N SER A 78 4.08 3.16 -13.44
CA SER A 78 4.43 4.29 -12.57
C SER A 78 5.59 5.14 -13.06
N ALA A 79 6.45 4.63 -13.94
CA ALA A 79 7.66 5.28 -14.38
C ALA A 79 7.79 5.17 -15.91
N THR A 80 7.72 6.31 -16.59
CA THR A 80 7.83 6.44 -18.04
C THR A 80 8.63 7.68 -18.45
N ASP A 81 9.47 8.18 -17.53
CA ASP A 81 10.28 9.40 -17.69
C ASP A 81 9.44 10.69 -17.69
N TRP A 82 9.80 11.71 -18.43
CA TRP A 82 9.11 12.99 -18.49
C TRP A 82 7.90 12.87 -19.40
N THR A 83 6.78 12.48 -18.81
CA THR A 83 5.59 12.08 -19.55
C THR A 83 4.58 13.20 -19.72
N TRP A 84 4.12 13.39 -20.95
CA TRP A 84 3.16 14.44 -21.31
C TRP A 84 1.75 13.93 -21.56
N SER A 85 1.57 13.04 -22.54
CA SER A 85 0.26 12.65 -23.04
C SER A 85 0.03 11.16 -22.88
N PRO A 86 -0.84 10.73 -21.95
CA PRO A 86 -1.26 9.33 -21.83
C PRO A 86 -2.48 9.07 -22.72
N LEU A 87 -2.45 8.01 -23.53
CA LEU A 87 -3.61 7.48 -24.23
C LEU A 87 -3.96 6.10 -23.65
N VAL A 88 -5.26 5.84 -23.47
CA VAL A 88 -5.77 4.54 -23.00
C VAL A 88 -6.82 4.07 -23.99
N GLN A 89 -6.47 3.05 -24.78
CA GLN A 89 -7.34 2.43 -25.78
C GLN A 89 -6.99 0.95 -25.91
N ASP A 90 -7.81 0.18 -26.56
CA ASP A 90 -7.52 -1.20 -26.94
C ASP A 90 -6.98 -1.17 -28.38
N PHE A 91 -5.64 -0.99 -28.51
CA PHE A 91 -4.99 -0.80 -29.80
C PHE A 91 -4.83 -2.11 -30.56
N ASP A 92 -4.61 -3.24 -29.88
CA ASP A 92 -4.47 -4.53 -30.55
C ASP A 92 -5.80 -5.29 -30.68
N MET A 93 -6.88 -4.69 -30.21
CA MET A 93 -8.25 -5.20 -30.29
C MET A 93 -8.43 -6.59 -29.66
N ASP A 94 -7.74 -6.84 -28.54
CA ASP A 94 -7.85 -8.08 -27.76
C ASP A 94 -8.97 -8.01 -26.70
N GLY A 95 -9.57 -6.86 -26.53
CA GLY A 95 -10.65 -6.58 -25.59
C GLY A 95 -10.17 -5.97 -24.26
N LYS A 96 -8.87 -5.75 -24.07
CA LYS A 96 -8.29 -5.06 -22.92
C LYS A 96 -7.80 -3.68 -23.33
N LYS A 97 -7.66 -2.78 -22.36
CA LYS A 97 -7.09 -1.45 -22.62
C LYS A 97 -5.58 -1.51 -22.59
N ASP A 98 -4.92 -0.95 -23.60
CA ASP A 98 -3.51 -0.66 -23.68
C ASP A 98 -3.22 0.78 -23.30
N MET A 99 -1.95 1.12 -23.09
CA MET A 99 -1.53 2.47 -22.77
C MET A 99 -0.38 2.93 -23.65
N PHE A 100 -0.47 4.16 -24.13
CA PHE A 100 0.62 4.84 -24.80
C PHE A 100 0.98 6.11 -24.05
N PHE A 101 2.30 6.39 -23.91
CA PHE A 101 2.82 7.57 -23.24
C PHE A 101 3.79 8.31 -24.16
N SER A 102 3.49 9.57 -24.45
CA SER A 102 4.46 10.45 -25.11
C SER A 102 5.41 11.05 -24.10
N ASN A 103 6.69 11.09 -24.40
CA ASN A 103 7.75 11.42 -23.47
C ASN A 103 8.79 12.37 -24.02
N GLY A 104 9.59 12.89 -23.09
CA GLY A 104 10.80 13.62 -23.35
C GLY A 104 10.73 15.10 -22.99
N ILE A 105 11.87 15.64 -22.65
CA ILE A 105 12.10 17.06 -22.43
C ILE A 105 13.42 17.44 -23.07
N LYS A 106 13.52 18.66 -23.57
CA LYS A 106 14.75 19.08 -24.27
C LYS A 106 15.97 19.07 -23.36
N ARG A 107 15.80 19.45 -22.10
CA ARG A 107 16.87 19.51 -21.10
C ARG A 107 16.34 19.09 -19.74
N ARG A 108 17.09 18.24 -19.02
CA ARG A 108 16.74 17.78 -17.67
C ARG A 108 17.11 18.83 -16.63
N LEU A 109 16.14 19.63 -16.22
CA LEU A 109 16.33 20.69 -15.22
C LEU A 109 16.38 20.15 -13.78
N ASN A 110 15.92 18.91 -13.56
CA ASN A 110 15.93 18.23 -12.26
C ASN A 110 17.15 17.32 -12.07
N ASP A 111 18.16 17.34 -12.97
CA ASP A 111 19.39 16.60 -12.79
C ASP A 111 20.18 17.13 -11.58
N MET A 112 20.55 16.23 -10.67
CA MET A 112 21.17 16.58 -9.39
C MET A 112 22.57 17.18 -9.54
N ASP A 113 23.37 16.74 -10.53
CA ASP A 113 24.67 17.35 -10.82
C ASP A 113 24.50 18.77 -11.36
N TYR A 114 23.45 19.00 -12.15
CA TYR A 114 23.10 20.34 -12.62
C TYR A 114 22.62 21.24 -11.48
N LEU A 115 21.75 20.75 -10.61
CA LEU A 115 21.27 21.51 -9.43
C LEU A 115 22.43 21.86 -8.49
N LYS A 116 23.37 20.92 -8.29
CA LYS A 116 24.58 21.16 -7.51
C LYS A 116 25.48 22.24 -8.16
N TYR A 117 25.61 22.22 -9.49
CA TYR A 117 26.32 23.27 -10.23
C TYR A 117 25.65 24.64 -10.04
N LEU A 118 24.32 24.72 -10.13
CA LEU A 118 23.61 25.99 -9.89
C LEU A 118 23.75 26.51 -8.47
N GLY A 119 23.80 25.61 -7.48
CA GLY A 119 23.98 25.92 -6.05
C GLY A 119 25.41 26.34 -5.68
N ASP A 120 26.41 26.19 -6.59
CA ASP A 120 27.79 26.57 -6.31
C ASP A 120 27.91 28.09 -6.11
N PRO A 121 28.40 28.55 -4.95
CA PRO A 121 28.52 30.00 -4.65
C PRO A 121 29.33 30.75 -5.70
N MET A 122 30.35 30.14 -6.31
CA MET A 122 31.18 30.76 -7.36
C MET A 122 30.39 30.95 -8.65
N VAL A 123 29.57 29.97 -9.03
CA VAL A 123 28.69 30.05 -10.19
C VAL A 123 27.59 31.08 -9.94
N MET A 124 27.00 31.11 -8.78
CA MET A 124 26.00 32.11 -8.41
C MET A 124 26.58 33.54 -8.42
N GLN A 125 27.80 33.73 -7.92
CA GLN A 125 28.45 35.00 -7.95
C GLN A 125 28.80 35.41 -9.39
N ALA A 126 29.36 34.47 -10.20
CA ALA A 126 29.69 34.76 -11.60
C ALA A 126 28.46 35.14 -12.42
N TYR A 127 27.29 34.52 -12.13
CA TYR A 127 26.02 34.89 -12.74
C TYR A 127 25.59 36.31 -12.35
N LYS A 128 25.62 36.64 -11.04
CA LYS A 128 25.30 37.99 -10.55
C LYS A 128 26.19 39.08 -11.17
N GLU A 129 27.42 38.75 -11.49
CA GLU A 129 28.39 39.62 -12.14
C GLU A 129 28.34 39.57 -13.68
N ASN A 130 27.30 38.92 -14.27
CA ASN A 130 27.15 38.74 -15.73
C ASN A 130 28.33 38.03 -16.41
N ARG A 131 29.08 37.19 -15.70
CA ARG A 131 30.18 36.36 -16.25
C ARG A 131 29.74 35.01 -16.74
N VAL A 132 28.56 34.52 -16.31
CA VAL A 132 27.88 33.29 -16.77
C VAL A 132 26.52 33.69 -17.33
N PHE A 133 26.25 33.32 -18.57
CA PHE A 133 25.01 33.65 -19.27
C PHE A 133 24.01 32.49 -19.21
N ASP A 134 22.74 32.77 -19.42
CA ASP A 134 21.68 31.74 -19.43
C ASP A 134 21.97 30.60 -20.42
N LYS A 135 22.53 30.92 -21.57
CA LYS A 135 22.93 29.90 -22.58
C LYS A 135 23.95 28.91 -22.03
N GLU A 136 24.89 29.33 -21.20
CA GLU A 136 25.88 28.42 -20.59
C GLU A 136 25.25 27.53 -19.55
N LYS A 137 24.30 28.04 -18.74
CA LYS A 137 23.51 27.24 -17.80
C LYS A 137 22.69 26.18 -18.53
N ILE A 138 21.97 26.59 -19.58
CA ILE A 138 21.15 25.67 -20.39
C ILE A 138 22.02 24.55 -21.00
N ASN A 139 23.20 24.89 -21.51
CA ASN A 139 24.11 23.90 -22.10
C ASN A 139 24.71 22.91 -21.07
N LYS A 140 24.64 23.21 -19.77
CA LYS A 140 25.08 22.31 -18.70
C LYS A 140 23.99 21.29 -18.30
N MET A 141 22.72 21.55 -18.64
CA MET A 141 21.68 20.59 -18.42
C MET A 141 21.83 19.39 -19.33
N PRO A 142 21.72 18.16 -18.84
CA PRO A 142 21.67 16.96 -19.68
C PRO A 142 20.51 17.01 -20.68
N GLU A 143 20.68 16.34 -21.80
CA GLU A 143 19.57 16.09 -22.72
C GLU A 143 18.54 15.14 -22.10
N GLY A 144 17.27 15.33 -22.45
CA GLY A 144 16.16 14.60 -21.85
C GLY A 144 15.23 13.97 -22.87
N GLY A 145 15.70 13.78 -24.12
CA GLY A 145 14.98 13.01 -25.12
C GLY A 145 14.96 11.52 -24.73
N VAL A 146 13.80 10.92 -24.74
CA VAL A 146 13.57 9.49 -24.46
C VAL A 146 12.55 8.95 -25.47
N HIS A 147 12.44 7.63 -25.59
CA HIS A 147 11.43 7.03 -26.44
C HIS A 147 10.02 7.16 -25.85
N ASN A 148 9.01 7.03 -26.68
CA ASN A 148 7.64 6.90 -26.25
C ASN A 148 7.40 5.47 -25.75
N TYR A 149 6.53 5.30 -24.75
CA TYR A 149 6.21 3.99 -24.20
C TYR A 149 4.87 3.49 -24.72
N PHE A 150 4.84 2.22 -25.05
CA PHE A 150 3.61 1.48 -25.36
C PHE A 150 3.52 0.26 -24.44
N TYR A 151 2.44 0.18 -23.69
CA TYR A 151 2.17 -0.91 -22.77
C TYR A 151 0.98 -1.72 -23.24
N HIS A 152 1.18 -3.02 -23.42
CA HIS A 152 0.11 -3.96 -23.68
C HIS A 152 -0.62 -4.32 -22.38
N GLY A 153 -1.96 -4.30 -22.42
CA GLY A 153 -2.83 -4.60 -21.28
C GLY A 153 -2.95 -6.10 -21.01
N GLU A 154 -2.66 -6.48 -19.78
CA GLU A 154 -2.76 -7.87 -19.30
C GLU A 154 -4.00 -8.05 -18.41
N ASN A 155 -4.17 -9.26 -17.88
CA ASN A 155 -5.19 -9.50 -16.88
C ASN A 155 -4.85 -8.81 -15.54
N GLN A 156 -5.87 -8.53 -14.73
CA GLN A 156 -5.71 -7.95 -13.39
C GLN A 156 -5.00 -6.60 -13.37
N LEU A 157 -5.24 -5.76 -14.39
CA LEU A 157 -4.65 -4.42 -14.51
C LEU A 157 -3.11 -4.40 -14.50
N LYS A 158 -2.49 -5.44 -15.00
CA LYS A 158 -1.07 -5.45 -15.32
C LYS A 158 -0.85 -4.94 -16.74
N PHE A 159 0.26 -4.27 -16.93
CA PHE A 159 0.66 -3.76 -18.24
C PHE A 159 2.13 -4.11 -18.49
N THR A 160 2.41 -4.63 -19.69
CA THR A 160 3.76 -5.04 -20.08
C THR A 160 4.29 -4.09 -21.13
N ASP A 161 5.51 -3.58 -20.94
CA ASP A 161 6.16 -2.72 -21.92
C ASP A 161 6.41 -3.48 -23.23
N ALA A 162 5.72 -3.06 -24.28
CA ALA A 162 5.81 -3.57 -25.65
C ALA A 162 6.43 -2.55 -26.61
N SER A 163 7.06 -1.48 -26.11
CA SER A 163 7.64 -0.41 -26.94
C SER A 163 8.66 -0.94 -27.95
N SER A 164 9.51 -1.88 -27.53
CA SER A 164 10.50 -2.50 -28.42
C SER A 164 9.86 -3.38 -29.49
N ALA A 165 8.83 -4.12 -29.16
CA ALA A 165 8.12 -4.98 -30.11
C ALA A 165 7.34 -4.19 -31.17
N ASN A 166 7.02 -2.91 -30.88
CA ASN A 166 6.30 -2.00 -31.75
C ASN A 166 7.20 -0.93 -32.42
N ASP A 167 8.51 -1.15 -32.47
CA ASP A 167 9.50 -0.23 -33.07
C ASP A 167 9.47 1.21 -32.52
N MET A 168 9.05 1.39 -31.25
CA MET A 168 8.92 2.69 -30.58
C MET A 168 10.15 3.08 -29.74
N GLN A 169 11.32 2.56 -30.05
CA GLN A 169 12.57 2.79 -29.29
C GLN A 169 13.31 4.07 -29.67
N GLN A 170 12.84 4.83 -30.66
CA GLN A 170 13.49 6.07 -31.07
C GLN A 170 13.29 7.14 -30.00
N ALA A 171 14.39 7.69 -29.49
CA ALA A 171 14.34 8.82 -28.58
C ALA A 171 13.76 10.05 -29.29
N SER A 172 12.85 10.75 -28.60
CA SER A 172 12.15 11.93 -29.09
C SER A 172 11.86 12.91 -27.94
N ILE A 173 11.25 14.02 -28.28
CA ILE A 173 10.66 14.96 -27.34
C ILE A 173 9.21 15.12 -27.79
N SER A 174 8.39 14.12 -27.43
CA SER A 174 6.99 14.06 -27.85
C SER A 174 6.09 14.70 -26.78
N ALA A 175 5.25 15.63 -27.15
CA ALA A 175 4.32 16.31 -26.27
C ALA A 175 2.88 15.76 -26.44
N GLY A 176 2.02 16.42 -27.22
CA GLY A 176 0.65 15.96 -27.45
C GLY A 176 0.61 14.68 -28.29
N SER A 177 -0.36 13.83 -28.00
CA SER A 177 -0.63 12.63 -28.78
C SER A 177 -2.13 12.39 -28.94
N VAL A 178 -2.52 11.70 -30.02
CA VAL A 178 -3.92 11.36 -30.32
C VAL A 178 -4.00 9.97 -30.92
N ALA A 179 -5.06 9.24 -30.53
CA ALA A 179 -5.45 8.00 -31.15
C ALA A 179 -6.54 8.27 -32.19
N VAL A 180 -6.35 7.83 -33.42
CA VAL A 180 -7.26 8.09 -34.54
C VAL A 180 -7.10 7.00 -35.61
N ASP A 181 -8.20 6.56 -36.20
CA ASP A 181 -8.23 5.63 -37.33
C ASP A 181 -8.01 6.45 -38.63
N LEU A 182 -6.75 6.54 -39.09
CA LEU A 182 -6.34 7.41 -40.21
C LEU A 182 -6.69 6.86 -41.59
N ASP A 183 -6.58 5.55 -41.74
CA ASP A 183 -6.84 4.87 -43.04
C ASP A 183 -8.24 4.26 -43.15
N ASN A 184 -9.02 4.36 -42.07
CA ASN A 184 -10.41 3.86 -41.94
C ASN A 184 -10.52 2.34 -42.06
N ASP A 185 -9.52 1.60 -41.55
CA ASP A 185 -9.56 0.16 -41.54
C ASP A 185 -10.23 -0.41 -40.29
N GLY A 186 -10.40 0.41 -39.24
CA GLY A 186 -11.16 0.14 -38.00
C GLY A 186 -10.30 -0.02 -36.76
N ASP A 187 -8.97 -0.08 -36.86
CA ASP A 187 -8.09 0.04 -35.69
C ASP A 187 -7.60 1.49 -35.49
N LEU A 188 -6.93 1.78 -34.38
CA LEU A 188 -6.51 3.12 -34.02
C LEU A 188 -5.01 3.29 -34.21
N ASP A 189 -4.63 4.28 -35.02
CA ASP A 189 -3.27 4.76 -35.16
C ASP A 189 -2.94 5.76 -34.06
N ILE A 190 -1.63 6.01 -33.86
CA ILE A 190 -1.15 7.02 -32.90
C ILE A 190 -0.37 8.10 -33.65
N VAL A 191 -0.72 9.36 -33.40
CA VAL A 191 0.03 10.52 -33.91
C VAL A 191 0.59 11.30 -32.73
N THR A 192 1.89 11.63 -32.79
CA THR A 192 2.56 12.46 -31.76
C THR A 192 3.10 13.74 -32.36
N ASN A 193 2.99 14.83 -31.59
CA ASN A 193 3.61 16.09 -31.91
C ASN A 193 4.96 16.20 -31.19
N ASN A 194 6.05 16.36 -31.99
CA ASN A 194 7.42 16.34 -31.48
C ASN A 194 8.04 17.73 -31.50
N MET A 195 8.90 18.02 -30.52
CA MET A 195 9.68 19.24 -30.49
C MET A 195 10.97 19.08 -31.31
N ASP A 196 11.23 20.03 -32.22
CA ASP A 196 12.41 20.07 -33.09
C ASP A 196 12.52 18.87 -34.07
N GLU A 197 11.46 18.07 -34.21
CA GLU A 197 11.38 16.91 -35.10
C GLU A 197 10.01 16.85 -35.79
N PRO A 198 9.90 16.15 -36.93
CA PRO A 198 8.59 15.86 -37.52
C PRO A 198 7.68 15.11 -36.57
N ALA A 199 6.37 15.27 -36.77
CA ALA A 199 5.39 14.43 -36.08
C ALA A 199 5.62 12.94 -36.42
N TYR A 200 5.46 12.05 -35.44
CA TYR A 200 5.47 10.62 -35.72
C TYR A 200 4.04 10.12 -35.91
N ILE A 201 3.89 9.21 -36.88
CA ILE A 201 2.67 8.45 -37.11
C ILE A 201 3.04 6.97 -36.93
N TYR A 202 2.47 6.38 -35.91
CA TYR A 202 2.54 4.96 -35.65
C TYR A 202 1.31 4.32 -36.26
N ASN A 203 1.47 3.73 -37.46
CA ASN A 203 0.41 3.05 -38.19
C ASN A 203 0.14 1.72 -37.52
N ASN A 204 -1.07 1.53 -37.03
CA ASN A 204 -1.52 0.26 -36.50
C ASN A 204 -1.80 -0.71 -37.65
N THR A 205 -1.41 -1.93 -37.52
CA THR A 205 -1.61 -2.96 -38.57
C THR A 205 -2.36 -4.17 -38.02
N THR A 206 -3.08 -3.99 -36.94
CA THR A 206 -3.84 -5.08 -36.29
C THR A 206 -4.91 -5.63 -37.22
N MET A 207 -5.60 -4.77 -37.98
CA MET A 207 -6.65 -5.18 -38.89
C MET A 207 -6.12 -5.74 -40.20
N GLU A 208 -5.02 -5.22 -40.75
CA GLU A 208 -4.38 -5.71 -41.95
C GLU A 208 -3.65 -7.03 -41.74
N GLY A 209 -3.03 -7.20 -40.58
CA GLY A 209 -2.29 -8.41 -40.19
C GLY A 209 -3.17 -9.65 -40.06
N ARG A 210 -4.50 -9.47 -39.84
CA ARG A 210 -5.47 -10.55 -39.62
C ARG A 210 -6.34 -10.80 -40.85
N LYS A 211 -5.94 -11.70 -41.72
CA LYS A 211 -6.71 -12.07 -42.93
C LYS A 211 -7.99 -12.81 -42.61
N GLU A 212 -8.00 -13.62 -41.58
CA GLU A 212 -9.14 -14.38 -41.08
C GLU A 212 -9.38 -14.04 -39.61
N ASN A 213 -10.61 -14.15 -39.13
CA ASN A 213 -11.00 -13.81 -37.72
C ASN A 213 -10.65 -12.38 -37.32
N LYS A 214 -10.97 -11.40 -38.16
CA LYS A 214 -10.82 -9.99 -37.79
C LYS A 214 -11.58 -9.71 -36.51
N PRO A 215 -10.99 -8.88 -35.58
CA PRO A 215 -11.68 -8.48 -34.37
C PRO A 215 -12.99 -7.80 -34.66
N ALA A 216 -13.99 -8.04 -33.84
CA ALA A 216 -15.24 -7.31 -33.91
C ALA A 216 -15.10 -5.96 -33.16
N TYR A 217 -15.63 -4.91 -33.73
CA TYR A 217 -15.71 -3.60 -33.10
C TYR A 217 -17.03 -2.91 -33.39
N LEU A 218 -17.38 -1.96 -32.52
CA LEU A 218 -18.50 -1.03 -32.74
C LEU A 218 -17.94 0.41 -32.72
N LYS A 219 -18.20 1.17 -33.74
CA LYS A 219 -17.75 2.56 -33.86
C LYS A 219 -18.96 3.49 -33.90
N TYR A 220 -19.01 4.43 -32.96
CA TYR A 220 -20.12 5.38 -32.84
C TYR A 220 -19.67 6.81 -33.03
N ALA A 221 -20.50 7.59 -33.67
CA ALA A 221 -20.49 9.05 -33.64
C ALA A 221 -21.90 9.54 -33.33
N VAL A 222 -22.06 10.74 -32.81
CA VAL A 222 -23.36 11.28 -32.44
C VAL A 222 -23.70 12.57 -33.20
N LYS A 223 -25.00 12.82 -33.37
CA LYS A 223 -25.56 14.12 -33.75
C LYS A 223 -26.58 14.50 -32.71
N TYR A 224 -26.36 15.59 -32.01
CA TYR A 224 -27.26 16.03 -30.95
C TYR A 224 -28.13 17.23 -31.37
N ASN A 225 -27.79 18.44 -31.01
CA ASN A 225 -28.55 19.62 -31.32
C ASN A 225 -27.68 20.75 -31.90
N LEU A 226 -28.29 21.86 -32.34
CA LEU A 226 -27.57 22.95 -32.99
C LEU A 226 -26.49 23.61 -32.15
N LEU A 227 -26.64 23.60 -30.82
CA LEU A 227 -25.67 24.21 -29.90
C LEU A 227 -24.58 23.23 -29.49
N ASN A 228 -24.80 21.93 -29.54
CA ASN A 228 -23.88 20.86 -29.26
C ASN A 228 -23.96 19.77 -30.33
N ARG A 229 -23.50 20.08 -31.53
CA ARG A 229 -23.66 19.20 -32.70
C ARG A 229 -23.08 17.82 -32.52
N ASP A 230 -21.92 17.77 -31.86
CA ASP A 230 -21.12 16.56 -31.71
C ASP A 230 -21.51 15.79 -30.45
N GLY A 231 -22.53 16.22 -29.72
CA GLY A 231 -23.05 15.53 -28.53
C GLY A 231 -22.06 15.41 -27.40
N ILE A 232 -21.22 16.42 -27.18
CA ILE A 232 -20.26 16.46 -26.09
C ILE A 232 -20.99 16.24 -24.77
N GLY A 233 -20.48 15.31 -23.93
CA GLY A 233 -21.10 14.87 -22.68
C GLY A 233 -22.09 13.71 -22.85
N THR A 234 -22.21 13.12 -24.04
CA THR A 234 -22.97 11.88 -24.24
C THR A 234 -22.17 10.72 -23.69
N LYS A 235 -22.80 9.91 -22.83
CA LYS A 235 -22.21 8.74 -22.17
C LYS A 235 -22.72 7.45 -22.78
N PHE A 236 -21.82 6.51 -22.96
CA PHE A 236 -22.07 5.21 -23.52
C PHE A 236 -21.65 4.13 -22.52
N PHE A 237 -22.55 3.22 -22.18
CA PHE A 237 -22.27 2.06 -21.36
C PHE A 237 -22.59 0.81 -22.18
N LEU A 238 -21.55 0.15 -22.67
CA LEU A 238 -21.71 -1.06 -23.45
C LEU A 238 -21.56 -2.28 -22.55
N LYS A 239 -22.64 -3.02 -22.40
CA LYS A 239 -22.69 -4.26 -21.64
C LYS A 239 -22.33 -5.43 -22.52
N SER A 240 -21.40 -6.23 -22.07
CA SER A 240 -21.04 -7.58 -22.58
C SER A 240 -21.34 -8.65 -21.53
N LYS A 241 -21.00 -9.89 -21.81
CA LYS A 241 -21.23 -11.00 -20.88
C LYS A 241 -20.64 -10.76 -19.49
N ASP A 242 -19.37 -10.30 -19.42
CA ASP A 242 -18.60 -10.26 -18.18
C ASP A 242 -18.19 -8.85 -17.74
N HIS A 243 -18.46 -7.81 -18.56
CA HIS A 243 -18.02 -6.43 -18.27
C HIS A 243 -18.95 -5.36 -18.83
N ILE A 244 -18.72 -4.12 -18.43
CA ILE A 244 -19.36 -2.91 -18.98
C ILE A 244 -18.24 -1.92 -19.35
N ASP A 245 -18.15 -1.53 -20.62
CA ASP A 245 -17.20 -0.51 -21.09
C ASP A 245 -17.91 0.85 -21.13
N HIS A 246 -17.46 1.79 -20.31
CA HIS A 246 -17.98 3.16 -20.26
C HIS A 246 -17.09 4.10 -21.04
N GLN A 247 -17.63 4.75 -22.04
CA GLN A 247 -16.95 5.80 -22.79
C GLN A 247 -17.83 7.06 -22.86
N GLU A 248 -17.21 8.23 -22.91
CA GLU A 248 -17.90 9.51 -22.98
C GLU A 248 -17.31 10.37 -24.11
N ILE A 249 -18.17 11.10 -24.84
CA ILE A 249 -17.74 12.08 -25.83
C ILE A 249 -17.22 13.32 -25.10
N GLN A 250 -15.93 13.54 -25.19
CA GLN A 250 -15.18 14.62 -24.54
C GLN A 250 -14.44 15.46 -25.58
N THR A 251 -14.16 16.74 -25.27
CA THR A 251 -13.45 17.67 -26.19
C THR A 251 -11.95 17.61 -26.01
N SER A 252 -11.46 17.19 -24.87
CA SER A 252 -10.02 17.16 -24.57
C SER A 252 -9.68 15.87 -23.84
N ASN A 253 -8.49 15.35 -24.13
CA ASN A 253 -7.93 14.20 -23.44
C ASN A 253 -6.41 14.32 -23.42
N ALA A 254 -5.74 13.68 -22.48
CA ALA A 254 -4.30 13.64 -22.39
C ALA A 254 -3.64 15.05 -22.22
N TYR A 255 -2.66 15.40 -23.02
CA TYR A 255 -1.94 16.67 -22.94
C TYR A 255 -2.01 17.43 -24.28
N GLU A 256 -2.52 18.65 -24.26
CA GLU A 256 -2.65 19.53 -25.45
C GLU A 256 -3.23 18.81 -26.68
N SER A 257 -4.23 17.93 -26.45
CA SER A 257 -4.80 17.07 -27.49
C SER A 257 -6.32 17.08 -27.45
N ASN A 258 -6.92 16.98 -28.61
CA ASN A 258 -8.36 16.80 -28.76
C ASN A 258 -8.65 15.39 -29.23
N LEU A 259 -9.73 14.80 -28.69
CA LEU A 259 -10.24 13.55 -29.19
C LEU A 259 -11.04 13.75 -30.46
N ASN A 260 -11.04 12.76 -31.34
CA ASN A 260 -12.06 12.60 -32.34
C ASN A 260 -13.42 12.30 -31.62
N ASN A 261 -14.51 12.88 -32.10
CA ASN A 261 -15.88 12.66 -31.56
C ASN A 261 -16.44 11.27 -31.94
N GLU A 262 -15.57 10.28 -32.08
CA GLU A 262 -15.90 8.90 -32.41
C GLU A 262 -15.47 7.99 -31.24
N LEU A 263 -16.35 7.11 -30.84
CA LEU A 263 -16.07 6.11 -29.81
C LEU A 263 -15.89 4.74 -30.46
N LEU A 264 -14.87 4.03 -30.03
CA LEU A 264 -14.56 2.67 -30.48
C LEU A 264 -14.66 1.69 -29.32
N PHE A 265 -15.53 0.69 -29.47
CA PHE A 265 -15.65 -0.45 -28.56
C PHE A 265 -15.12 -1.70 -29.25
N THR A 266 -14.24 -2.40 -28.59
CA THR A 266 -13.57 -3.61 -29.02
C THR A 266 -13.92 -4.77 -28.11
N PHE A 267 -13.77 -5.99 -28.59
CA PHE A 267 -14.24 -7.18 -27.90
C PHE A 267 -13.16 -8.26 -27.87
N SER A 268 -13.02 -8.92 -26.73
CA SER A 268 -12.24 -10.15 -26.65
C SER A 268 -12.78 -11.22 -27.60
N PRO A 269 -11.93 -12.12 -28.13
CA PRO A 269 -12.37 -13.19 -29.00
C PRO A 269 -13.50 -14.02 -28.39
N GLY A 270 -14.65 -14.03 -29.07
CA GLY A 270 -15.86 -14.76 -28.62
C GLY A 270 -16.80 -13.96 -27.72
N ASP A 271 -16.44 -12.76 -27.29
CA ASP A 271 -17.34 -11.86 -26.58
C ASP A 271 -18.29 -11.15 -27.56
N LYS A 272 -19.47 -10.72 -27.05
CA LYS A 272 -20.51 -10.04 -27.84
C LYS A 272 -21.20 -8.96 -27.02
N PRO A 273 -21.56 -7.85 -27.65
CA PRO A 273 -22.40 -6.84 -27.01
C PRO A 273 -23.78 -7.40 -26.69
N GLU A 274 -24.26 -7.15 -25.45
CA GLU A 274 -25.61 -7.52 -25.01
C GLU A 274 -26.57 -6.34 -25.12
N SER A 275 -26.17 -5.17 -24.64
CA SER A 275 -26.97 -3.93 -24.68
C SER A 275 -26.07 -2.72 -24.54
N LEU A 276 -26.49 -1.61 -25.14
CA LEU A 276 -25.82 -0.30 -25.04
C LEU A 276 -26.80 0.71 -24.46
N LEU A 277 -26.48 1.25 -23.30
CA LEU A 277 -27.15 2.39 -22.72
C LEU A 277 -26.45 3.68 -23.19
N VAL A 278 -27.20 4.55 -23.86
CA VAL A 278 -26.76 5.88 -24.29
C VAL A 278 -27.47 6.92 -23.43
N VAL A 279 -26.71 7.76 -22.73
CA VAL A 279 -27.23 8.87 -21.94
C VAL A 279 -26.81 10.18 -22.61
N TRP A 280 -27.79 10.95 -23.05
CA TRP A 280 -27.61 12.20 -23.78
C TRP A 280 -27.25 13.38 -22.83
N PRO A 281 -26.71 14.47 -23.34
CA PRO A 281 -26.31 15.62 -22.51
C PRO A 281 -27.44 16.28 -21.68
N ASP A 282 -28.70 16.06 -22.05
CA ASP A 282 -29.87 16.51 -21.29
C ASP A 282 -30.37 15.50 -20.25
N ASN A 283 -29.57 14.41 -19.99
CA ASN A 283 -29.91 13.28 -19.12
C ASN A 283 -31.09 12.43 -19.59
N SER A 284 -31.59 12.60 -20.80
CA SER A 284 -32.42 11.58 -21.42
C SER A 284 -31.61 10.40 -21.89
N TYR A 285 -32.19 9.21 -22.05
CA TYR A 285 -31.45 7.99 -22.36
C TYR A 285 -32.21 7.08 -23.32
N GLU A 286 -31.49 6.20 -23.97
CA GLU A 286 -32.02 5.11 -24.79
C GLU A 286 -31.18 3.83 -24.62
N VAL A 287 -31.79 2.68 -24.87
CA VAL A 287 -31.11 1.38 -24.84
C VAL A 287 -31.17 0.78 -26.24
N ILE A 288 -30.01 0.40 -26.77
CA ILE A 288 -29.81 -0.17 -28.09
C ILE A 288 -29.39 -1.64 -27.93
N ASN A 289 -30.09 -2.54 -28.63
CA ASN A 289 -29.78 -3.97 -28.62
C ASN A 289 -29.48 -4.52 -30.03
N ASP A 290 -29.61 -3.68 -31.05
CA ASP A 290 -29.29 -4.05 -32.44
C ASP A 290 -27.94 -3.41 -32.83
N PHE A 291 -26.92 -4.24 -32.98
CA PHE A 291 -25.53 -3.84 -33.20
C PHE A 291 -25.12 -4.11 -34.66
N LYS A 292 -24.27 -3.22 -35.18
CA LYS A 292 -23.68 -3.33 -36.54
C LYS A 292 -22.15 -3.39 -36.44
N PRO A 293 -21.57 -4.55 -36.10
CA PRO A 293 -20.11 -4.67 -36.01
C PRO A 293 -19.40 -4.37 -37.32
N GLY A 294 -18.17 -3.81 -37.21
CA GLY A 294 -17.31 -3.54 -38.35
C GLY A 294 -17.68 -2.31 -39.16
N GLN A 295 -18.56 -1.43 -38.65
CA GLN A 295 -18.94 -0.21 -39.36
C GLN A 295 -19.27 0.92 -38.36
N LYS A 296 -19.11 2.14 -38.86
CA LYS A 296 -19.45 3.36 -38.12
C LYS A 296 -20.97 3.56 -38.09
N THR A 297 -21.55 3.71 -36.92
CA THR A 297 -22.96 4.05 -36.70
C THR A 297 -23.07 5.48 -36.19
N ILE A 298 -23.90 6.30 -36.85
CA ILE A 298 -24.18 7.66 -36.39
C ILE A 298 -25.53 7.65 -35.66
N LEU A 299 -25.47 7.87 -34.33
CA LEU A 299 -26.66 8.03 -33.51
C LEU A 299 -27.13 9.47 -33.57
N THR A 300 -28.42 9.67 -33.89
CA THR A 300 -29.01 11.00 -33.95
C THR A 300 -30.04 11.15 -32.83
N TYR A 301 -29.83 12.14 -31.97
CA TYR A 301 -30.76 12.47 -30.90
C TYR A 301 -32.18 12.73 -31.43
N ASN A 302 -33.14 12.06 -30.84
CA ASN A 302 -34.56 12.27 -31.15
C ASN A 302 -35.38 12.35 -29.85
N PRO A 303 -35.89 13.55 -29.49
CA PRO A 303 -36.64 13.76 -28.25
C PRO A 303 -37.95 12.99 -28.15
N GLN A 304 -38.40 12.38 -29.26
CA GLN A 304 -39.61 11.55 -29.27
C GLN A 304 -39.35 10.06 -28.95
N ILE A 305 -38.10 9.66 -29.02
CA ILE A 305 -37.70 8.25 -28.80
C ILE A 305 -37.06 8.05 -27.42
N VAL A 306 -36.24 9.03 -26.95
CA VAL A 306 -35.53 8.94 -25.72
C VAL A 306 -36.45 8.90 -24.49
N ASP A 307 -36.03 8.17 -23.45
CA ASP A 307 -36.73 8.08 -22.19
C ASP A 307 -36.15 9.09 -21.17
N ASN A 308 -37.00 9.69 -20.37
CA ASN A 308 -36.60 10.59 -19.28
C ASN A 308 -37.50 10.42 -18.04
N ARG A 309 -38.22 9.31 -17.96
CA ARG A 309 -39.16 9.02 -16.85
C ARG A 309 -38.46 8.74 -15.54
N LYS A 310 -37.19 8.31 -15.58
CA LYS A 310 -36.33 8.13 -14.43
C LYS A 310 -35.13 9.05 -14.53
N PRO A 311 -34.52 9.46 -13.41
CA PRO A 311 -33.24 10.12 -13.42
C PRO A 311 -32.17 9.22 -14.09
N ALA A 312 -31.33 9.81 -14.94
CA ALA A 312 -30.28 9.06 -15.65
C ALA A 312 -29.33 8.32 -14.68
N ALA A 313 -29.01 8.93 -13.53
CA ALA A 313 -28.16 8.29 -12.51
C ALA A 313 -28.74 6.95 -12.01
N GLU A 314 -30.05 6.88 -11.72
CA GLU A 314 -30.70 5.63 -11.31
C GLU A 314 -30.65 4.55 -12.39
N VAL A 315 -30.73 4.96 -13.65
CA VAL A 315 -30.69 4.04 -14.80
C VAL A 315 -29.27 3.52 -15.01
N ILE A 316 -28.27 4.40 -14.91
CA ILE A 316 -26.85 4.04 -14.97
C ILE A 316 -26.51 3.08 -13.84
N ASP A 317 -26.85 3.42 -12.60
CA ASP A 317 -26.59 2.56 -11.44
C ASP A 317 -27.22 1.17 -11.60
N ALA A 318 -28.47 1.09 -12.04
CA ALA A 318 -29.15 -0.19 -12.30
C ALA A 318 -28.49 -0.98 -13.43
N PHE A 319 -27.96 -0.30 -14.45
CA PHE A 319 -27.27 -0.92 -15.57
C PHE A 319 -25.91 -1.50 -15.14
N ILE A 320 -25.13 -0.74 -14.37
CA ILE A 320 -23.81 -1.14 -13.85
C ILE A 320 -23.93 -2.24 -12.79
N ILE A 321 -24.84 -2.12 -11.81
CA ILE A 321 -25.02 -3.11 -10.73
C ILE A 321 -25.25 -4.53 -11.28
N SER A 322 -25.76 -4.65 -12.50
CA SER A 322 -25.97 -5.96 -13.13
C SER A 322 -24.67 -6.75 -13.38
N LYS A 323 -23.51 -6.07 -13.33
CA LYS A 323 -22.13 -6.63 -13.55
C LYS A 323 -21.16 -6.15 -12.49
N LYS A 324 -21.60 -6.08 -11.25
CA LYS A 324 -20.83 -5.51 -10.14
C LYS A 324 -19.44 -6.16 -9.99
N GLN A 325 -18.38 -5.35 -10.07
CA GLN A 325 -17.01 -5.77 -9.78
C GLN A 325 -16.58 -5.33 -8.37
N PHE A 326 -16.99 -4.14 -7.92
CA PHE A 326 -16.62 -3.62 -6.60
C PHE A 326 -17.85 -3.31 -5.77
N ASP A 327 -17.72 -3.46 -4.46
CA ASP A 327 -18.72 -3.03 -3.49
C ASP A 327 -18.10 -2.03 -2.52
N TYR A 328 -18.85 -1.00 -2.15
CA TYR A 328 -18.48 -0.12 -1.07
C TYR A 328 -19.64 0.02 -0.09
N LYS A 329 -19.32 0.17 1.18
CA LYS A 329 -20.33 0.37 2.23
C LYS A 329 -19.95 1.58 3.07
N PRO A 330 -20.88 2.52 3.28
CA PRO A 330 -20.64 3.57 4.25
C PRO A 330 -20.49 2.95 5.65
N ILE A 331 -19.51 3.41 6.40
CA ILE A 331 -19.35 3.06 7.81
C ILE A 331 -19.53 4.31 8.66
N GLN A 332 -20.24 4.18 9.78
CA GLN A 332 -20.37 5.28 10.73
C GLN A 332 -19.09 5.37 11.56
N ALA A 333 -18.56 6.57 11.73
CA ALA A 333 -17.37 6.82 12.53
C ALA A 333 -17.64 7.95 13.52
N LYS A 334 -17.57 7.64 14.80
CA LYS A 334 -17.72 8.61 15.90
C LYS A 334 -16.35 8.88 16.50
N LEU A 335 -15.84 10.11 16.39
CA LEU A 335 -14.60 10.52 17.04
C LEU A 335 -14.81 10.49 18.58
N LEU A 336 -13.95 9.76 19.27
CA LEU A 336 -13.91 9.72 20.73
C LEU A 336 -12.93 10.76 21.27
N VAL A 337 -11.70 10.76 20.75
CA VAL A 337 -10.63 11.69 21.15
C VAL A 337 -9.57 11.73 20.05
N THR A 338 -8.81 12.84 20.01
CA THR A 338 -7.57 12.95 19.24
C THR A 338 -6.41 13.08 20.23
N VAL A 339 -5.39 12.24 20.07
CA VAL A 339 -4.18 12.20 20.88
C VAL A 339 -3.01 12.67 20.04
N LYS A 340 -2.06 13.36 20.64
CA LYS A 340 -0.85 13.75 19.92
C LYS A 340 -0.05 12.52 19.50
N THR A 341 0.57 12.62 18.33
CA THR A 341 1.43 11.61 17.74
C THR A 341 2.87 12.13 17.65
N PHE A 342 3.82 11.23 17.46
CA PHE A 342 5.21 11.59 17.19
C PHE A 342 5.38 12.14 15.77
N ASP A 343 6.13 13.22 15.61
CA ASP A 343 6.40 13.85 14.32
C ASP A 343 7.81 13.55 13.77
N THR A 344 8.68 12.94 14.58
CA THR A 344 10.08 12.74 14.21
C THR A 344 10.31 11.31 13.72
N PRO A 345 10.51 11.09 12.41
CA PRO A 345 10.78 9.78 11.86
C PRO A 345 12.17 9.28 12.27
N ASP A 346 12.31 7.95 12.43
CA ASP A 346 13.57 7.29 12.72
C ASP A 346 14.60 7.42 11.59
N PHE A 347 14.18 7.68 10.36
CA PHE A 347 15.07 8.03 9.23
C PHE A 347 15.98 9.22 9.49
N ASN A 348 15.62 10.14 10.37
CA ASN A 348 16.46 11.27 10.76
C ASN A 348 17.71 10.85 11.55
N TYR A 349 17.69 9.62 12.09
CA TYR A 349 18.77 9.03 12.87
C TYR A 349 19.46 7.87 12.16
N TYR A 350 18.69 7.12 11.35
CA TYR A 350 19.12 5.92 10.62
C TYR A 350 18.53 5.98 9.20
N SER A 351 19.19 6.74 8.34
CA SER A 351 18.67 7.09 7.00
C SER A 351 18.49 5.88 6.08
N LEU A 352 19.19 4.78 6.36
CA LEU A 352 19.19 3.58 5.52
C LEU A 352 18.16 2.51 5.93
N LEU A 353 17.35 2.75 6.97
CA LEU A 353 16.28 1.81 7.36
C LEU A 353 15.32 1.55 6.20
N PRO A 354 14.78 0.33 6.07
CA PRO A 354 13.83 0.00 4.99
C PRO A 354 12.52 0.80 5.10
N HIS A 355 12.02 0.94 6.31
CA HIS A 355 10.83 1.72 6.68
C HIS A 355 10.92 2.12 8.16
N THR A 356 10.00 2.95 8.65
CA THR A 356 9.98 3.31 10.08
C THR A 356 9.56 2.13 10.95
N TYR A 357 10.22 1.98 12.09
CA TYR A 357 9.88 1.05 13.17
C TYR A 357 9.28 1.78 14.38
N LEU A 358 9.36 3.10 14.41
CA LEU A 358 8.75 3.89 15.47
C LEU A 358 7.23 3.94 15.28
N GLN A 359 6.50 3.59 16.34
CA GLN A 359 5.06 3.75 16.34
C GLN A 359 4.70 5.19 16.68
N HIS A 360 3.97 5.83 15.79
CA HIS A 360 3.56 7.24 15.92
C HIS A 360 2.28 7.43 16.74
N THR A 361 1.52 6.38 16.98
CA THR A 361 0.21 6.44 17.64
C THR A 361 0.26 5.93 19.06
N PRO A 362 -0.62 6.43 19.94
CA PRO A 362 -0.69 5.97 21.33
C PRO A 362 -1.12 4.52 21.41
N ALA A 363 -0.58 3.78 22.37
CA ALA A 363 -1.05 2.45 22.70
C ALA A 363 -2.51 2.50 23.19
N VAL A 364 -3.30 1.53 22.78
CA VAL A 364 -4.66 1.32 23.28
C VAL A 364 -4.85 -0.13 23.72
N ALA A 365 -5.71 -0.33 24.72
CA ALA A 365 -6.17 -1.65 25.14
C ALA A 365 -7.63 -1.58 25.57
N VAL A 366 -8.43 -2.59 25.21
CA VAL A 366 -9.89 -2.61 25.44
C VAL A 366 -10.27 -3.77 26.34
N ALA A 367 -10.99 -3.51 27.42
CA ALA A 367 -11.59 -4.51 28.30
C ALA A 367 -12.64 -3.85 29.21
N ASP A 368 -13.56 -4.65 29.77
CA ASP A 368 -14.43 -4.24 30.88
C ASP A 368 -13.60 -4.18 32.17
N VAL A 369 -13.04 -3.02 32.49
CA VAL A 369 -12.10 -2.81 33.59
C VAL A 369 -12.79 -2.65 34.92
N ASN A 370 -14.04 -2.15 34.91
CA ASN A 370 -14.84 -1.89 36.13
C ASN A 370 -15.86 -2.98 36.46
N GLY A 371 -16.08 -3.96 35.56
CA GLY A 371 -16.99 -5.09 35.73
C GLY A 371 -18.47 -4.75 35.50
N ASP A 372 -18.78 -3.71 34.69
CA ASP A 372 -20.15 -3.28 34.42
C ASP A 372 -20.78 -3.91 33.17
N GLY A 373 -19.97 -4.68 32.41
CA GLY A 373 -20.35 -5.39 31.19
C GLY A 373 -20.19 -4.57 29.92
N ILE A 374 -19.60 -3.38 30.00
CA ILE A 374 -19.24 -2.49 28.88
C ILE A 374 -17.72 -2.35 28.84
N ASP A 375 -17.14 -2.31 27.65
CA ASP A 375 -15.69 -2.16 27.53
C ASP A 375 -15.24 -0.73 27.81
N ASP A 376 -14.11 -0.63 28.51
CA ASP A 376 -13.33 0.57 28.74
C ASP A 376 -12.08 0.55 27.86
N ILE A 377 -11.51 1.72 27.56
CA ILE A 377 -10.36 1.86 26.67
C ILE A 377 -9.22 2.53 27.42
N TYR A 378 -8.11 1.83 27.61
CA TYR A 378 -6.85 2.47 27.98
C TYR A 378 -6.32 3.30 26.83
N VAL A 379 -5.90 4.53 27.09
CA VAL A 379 -5.27 5.43 26.13
C VAL A 379 -3.90 5.82 26.68
N GLY A 380 -2.87 5.23 26.10
CA GLY A 380 -1.49 5.63 26.31
C GLY A 380 -1.22 6.94 25.59
N GLY A 381 -0.10 7.57 25.90
CA GLY A 381 0.30 8.82 25.29
C GLY A 381 1.73 8.76 24.76
N ILE A 382 2.11 9.76 23.96
CA ILE A 382 3.50 10.08 23.74
C ILE A 382 4.12 10.67 25.01
N ALA A 383 5.44 10.89 25.01
CA ALA A 383 6.09 11.53 26.17
C ALA A 383 5.46 12.87 26.51
N ASP A 384 5.31 13.13 27.79
CA ASP A 384 4.71 14.33 28.40
C ASP A 384 3.18 14.52 28.19
N GLU A 385 2.50 13.51 27.60
CA GLU A 385 1.05 13.47 27.51
C GLU A 385 0.44 12.64 28.63
N GLU A 386 -0.79 12.99 29.01
CA GLU A 386 -1.54 12.29 30.04
C GLU A 386 -2.01 10.91 29.56
N LYS A 387 -1.83 9.88 30.38
CA LYS A 387 -2.36 8.53 30.17
C LYS A 387 -3.63 8.35 30.99
N TYR A 388 -4.66 7.76 30.41
CA TYR A 388 -5.98 7.69 31.06
C TYR A 388 -6.81 6.50 30.56
N ILE A 389 -7.96 6.31 31.15
CA ILE A 389 -8.97 5.35 30.68
C ILE A 389 -10.20 6.13 30.20
N LEU A 390 -10.72 5.75 29.05
CA LEU A 390 -12.05 6.12 28.60
C LEU A 390 -13.03 5.06 29.11
N ALA A 391 -13.78 5.39 30.14
CA ALA A 391 -14.80 4.50 30.71
C ALA A 391 -16.04 4.49 29.83
N GLY A 392 -16.43 3.32 29.35
CA GLY A 392 -17.64 3.09 28.59
C GLY A 392 -18.88 3.19 29.47
N ASP A 393 -20.00 3.60 28.90
CA ASP A 393 -21.27 3.70 29.62
C ASP A 393 -22.42 3.01 28.86
N LYS A 394 -23.53 2.76 29.60
CA LYS A 394 -24.72 2.09 29.05
C LYS A 394 -25.45 2.88 27.97
N SER A 395 -25.09 4.12 27.71
CA SER A 395 -25.64 4.92 26.63
C SER A 395 -24.82 4.81 25.31
N GLY A 396 -23.66 4.13 25.35
CA GLY A 396 -22.69 4.07 24.26
C GLY A 396 -21.75 5.28 24.21
N GLY A 397 -21.67 6.03 25.34
CA GLY A 397 -20.73 7.10 25.58
C GLY A 397 -19.44 6.60 26.19
N PHE A 398 -18.41 7.47 26.17
CA PHE A 398 -17.13 7.25 26.83
C PHE A 398 -16.75 8.49 27.64
N THR A 399 -16.34 8.29 28.89
CA THR A 399 -15.94 9.36 29.79
C THR A 399 -14.51 9.17 30.24
N LYS A 400 -13.70 10.24 30.15
CA LYS A 400 -12.29 10.20 30.55
C LYS A 400 -12.17 10.06 32.08
N VAL A 401 -11.47 9.02 32.51
CA VAL A 401 -11.12 8.74 33.89
C VAL A 401 -9.61 8.89 34.07
N LYS A 402 -9.22 9.79 34.97
CA LYS A 402 -7.82 9.97 35.34
C LYS A 402 -7.38 8.87 36.31
N VAL A 403 -6.24 8.22 36.03
CA VAL A 403 -5.64 7.17 36.87
C VAL A 403 -4.30 7.64 37.39
N PRO A 404 -4.18 8.17 38.63
CA PRO A 404 -2.99 8.89 39.08
C PRO A 404 -1.68 8.08 39.06
N VAL A 405 -1.73 6.75 39.24
CA VAL A 405 -0.55 5.90 39.23
C VAL A 405 0.12 5.86 37.84
N LEU A 406 -0.61 6.11 36.77
CA LEU A 406 -0.08 6.18 35.40
C LEU A 406 0.79 7.42 35.17
N ASP A 407 0.57 8.51 35.92
CA ASP A 407 1.34 9.76 35.83
C ASP A 407 2.82 9.57 36.19
N GLN A 408 3.20 8.50 36.91
CA GLN A 408 4.60 8.18 37.22
C GLN A 408 5.47 8.01 35.97
N TYR A 409 4.85 7.62 34.85
CA TYR A 409 5.52 7.37 33.58
C TYR A 409 5.03 8.29 32.46
N LYS A 410 4.51 9.48 32.81
CA LYS A 410 4.05 10.44 31.79
C LYS A 410 5.14 10.86 30.80
N ASN A 411 6.42 10.80 31.21
CA ASN A 411 7.55 11.22 30.39
C ASN A 411 7.98 10.12 29.38
N THR A 412 7.23 9.03 29.26
CA THR A 412 7.50 7.94 28.32
C THR A 412 6.37 7.84 27.30
N ALA A 413 6.71 7.46 26.07
CA ALA A 413 5.71 7.08 25.09
C ALA A 413 5.32 5.60 25.29
N ASP A 414 4.06 5.27 25.12
CA ASP A 414 3.57 3.90 25.20
C ASP A 414 3.39 3.32 23.81
N GLU A 415 3.92 2.12 23.58
CA GLU A 415 3.86 1.45 22.26
C GLU A 415 2.73 0.43 22.19
N GLN A 416 2.60 -0.40 23.23
CA GLN A 416 1.53 -1.39 23.30
C GLN A 416 1.03 -1.52 24.75
N ALA A 417 -0.24 -1.83 24.89
CA ALA A 417 -0.87 -2.15 26.16
C ALA A 417 -1.77 -3.37 26.00
N ASN A 418 -1.87 -4.20 27.06
CA ASN A 418 -2.76 -5.35 27.12
C ASN A 418 -3.43 -5.43 28.49
N TRP A 419 -4.69 -5.88 28.50
CA TRP A 419 -5.44 -6.24 29.69
C TRP A 419 -5.40 -7.74 29.93
N ALA A 420 -5.12 -8.16 31.15
CA ALA A 420 -5.24 -9.56 31.59
C ALA A 420 -5.35 -9.67 33.08
N ASP A 421 -6.14 -10.60 33.58
CA ASP A 421 -6.12 -11.00 34.99
C ASP A 421 -4.85 -11.85 35.23
N VAL A 422 -3.80 -11.24 35.78
CA VAL A 422 -2.53 -11.92 36.03
C VAL A 422 -2.36 -12.36 37.48
N ASN A 423 -3.31 -11.98 38.34
CA ASN A 423 -3.31 -12.34 39.77
C ASN A 423 -4.47 -13.26 40.18
N ASN A 424 -5.36 -13.60 39.22
CA ASN A 424 -6.57 -14.42 39.38
C ASN A 424 -7.59 -13.85 40.38
N ASP A 425 -7.76 -12.51 40.42
CA ASP A 425 -8.75 -11.85 41.25
C ASP A 425 -10.06 -11.51 40.51
N GLY A 426 -10.14 -11.88 39.22
CA GLY A 426 -11.32 -11.67 38.36
C GLY A 426 -11.38 -10.28 37.73
N LYS A 427 -10.33 -9.45 37.86
CA LYS A 427 -10.25 -8.11 37.25
C LYS A 427 -9.10 -8.03 36.30
N PRO A 428 -9.29 -7.40 35.12
CA PRO A 428 -8.20 -7.23 34.16
C PRO A 428 -7.15 -6.23 34.67
N ASP A 429 -5.89 -6.69 34.79
CA ASP A 429 -4.71 -5.88 35.11
C ASP A 429 -4.12 -5.30 33.82
N LEU A 430 -3.41 -4.18 33.91
CA LEU A 430 -2.84 -3.49 32.75
C LEU A 430 -1.34 -3.71 32.64
N ILE A 431 -0.90 -4.21 31.47
CA ILE A 431 0.51 -4.35 31.12
C ILE A 431 0.82 -3.38 29.98
N VAL A 432 1.89 -2.57 30.13
CA VAL A 432 2.27 -1.56 29.14
C VAL A 432 3.76 -1.64 28.86
N ILE A 433 4.12 -1.55 27.58
CA ILE A 433 5.51 -1.32 27.12
C ILE A 433 5.65 0.05 26.49
N SER A 434 6.84 0.61 26.59
CA SER A 434 7.14 1.93 26.03
C SER A 434 7.72 1.78 24.64
N ALA A 435 7.51 2.82 23.82
CA ALA A 435 8.07 2.91 22.48
C ALA A 435 9.60 2.89 22.50
N ASN A 436 10.16 2.22 21.51
CA ASN A 436 11.59 2.26 21.23
C ASN A 436 11.94 3.66 20.72
N HIS A 437 12.90 4.33 21.36
CA HIS A 437 13.37 5.63 20.90
C HIS A 437 14.85 5.54 20.55
N PRO A 438 15.28 6.02 19.38
CA PRO A 438 16.68 5.90 18.91
C PRO A 438 17.73 6.46 19.89
N PHE A 439 17.36 7.47 20.68
CA PHE A 439 18.24 8.06 21.68
C PHE A 439 18.37 7.28 22.99
N LEU A 440 17.52 6.27 23.22
CA LEU A 440 17.49 5.56 24.50
C LEU A 440 18.29 4.24 24.50
N GLU A 441 19.05 4.00 23.44
CA GLU A 441 19.66 2.69 23.19
C GLU A 441 20.63 2.17 24.26
N THR A 442 21.07 2.96 25.22
CA THR A 442 22.14 2.46 26.09
C THR A 442 22.00 2.72 27.57
N GLU A 443 21.30 3.75 28.03
CA GLU A 443 21.39 4.12 29.45
C GLU A 443 20.06 4.18 30.22
N LYS A 444 18.90 4.21 29.52
CA LYS A 444 17.58 4.34 30.16
C LYS A 444 16.49 3.54 29.44
N LEU A 445 16.70 2.22 29.32
CA LEU A 445 15.64 1.34 28.86
C LEU A 445 14.39 1.53 29.75
N VAL A 446 13.27 1.89 29.13
CA VAL A 446 12.00 2.00 29.85
C VAL A 446 11.42 0.61 30.00
N GLN A 447 11.42 0.13 31.25
CA GLN A 447 10.97 -1.22 31.57
C GLN A 447 9.46 -1.40 31.34
N PRO A 448 8.99 -2.61 30.98
CA PRO A 448 7.58 -2.94 30.99
C PRO A 448 6.95 -2.67 32.36
N ARG A 449 5.70 -2.27 32.36
CA ARG A 449 4.95 -1.86 33.57
C ARG A 449 3.74 -2.73 33.73
N LEU A 450 3.49 -3.17 34.96
CA LEU A 450 2.29 -3.88 35.36
C LEU A 450 1.54 -3.03 36.41
N TYR A 451 0.22 -2.88 36.22
CA TYR A 451 -0.66 -2.19 37.13
C TYR A 451 -1.80 -3.14 37.51
N LEU A 452 -1.82 -3.58 38.78
CA LEU A 452 -2.85 -4.46 39.32
C LEU A 452 -4.14 -3.69 39.56
N ASN A 453 -5.25 -4.16 39.03
CA ASN A 453 -6.58 -3.56 39.17
C ASN A 453 -7.21 -3.86 40.54
N LYS A 454 -7.46 -2.82 41.30
CA LYS A 454 -8.14 -2.91 42.62
C LYS A 454 -9.64 -2.67 42.56
N GLY A 455 -10.19 -2.53 41.34
CA GLY A 455 -11.58 -2.14 41.09
C GLY A 455 -11.81 -0.62 41.10
N ASN A 456 -12.93 -0.20 40.52
CA ASN A 456 -13.34 1.22 40.44
C ASN A 456 -12.21 2.14 39.87
N PHE A 457 -11.49 1.68 38.83
CA PHE A 457 -10.37 2.38 38.21
C PHE A 457 -9.21 2.74 39.18
N GLN A 458 -9.07 1.99 40.28
CA GLN A 458 -7.93 2.08 41.17
C GLN A 458 -6.89 1.03 40.80
N PHE A 459 -5.65 1.46 40.65
CA PHE A 459 -4.55 0.57 40.21
C PHE A 459 -3.35 0.70 41.14
N GLU A 460 -2.62 -0.40 41.31
CA GLU A 460 -1.38 -0.48 42.08
C GLU A 460 -0.25 -0.90 41.14
N TYR A 461 0.85 -0.13 41.10
CA TYR A 461 2.04 -0.49 40.33
C TYR A 461 2.72 -1.71 40.94
N GLN A 462 2.95 -2.74 40.10
CA GLN A 462 3.66 -3.96 40.45
C GLN A 462 4.94 -4.04 39.58
N PRO A 463 6.15 -4.07 40.17
CA PRO A 463 7.37 -4.17 39.39
C PRO A 463 7.50 -5.53 38.73
N LEU A 464 7.90 -5.53 37.45
CA LEU A 464 8.30 -6.70 36.68
C LEU A 464 9.81 -6.92 36.75
N PRO A 465 10.32 -8.14 36.48
CA PRO A 465 11.73 -8.40 36.25
C PRO A 465 12.33 -7.46 35.19
N LYS A 466 13.56 -6.98 35.42
CA LYS A 466 14.20 -6.07 34.47
C LYS A 466 14.64 -6.79 33.20
N LEU A 467 14.30 -6.21 32.06
CA LEU A 467 14.80 -6.62 30.76
C LEU A 467 16.08 -5.83 30.43
N ASN A 468 16.96 -6.43 29.65
CA ASN A 468 18.20 -5.81 29.17
C ASN A 468 18.11 -5.30 27.73
N TYR A 469 16.88 -5.25 27.19
CA TYR A 469 16.52 -4.78 25.85
C TYR A 469 15.21 -4.00 25.90
N GLN A 470 14.92 -3.24 24.85
CA GLN A 470 13.64 -2.58 24.67
C GLN A 470 12.60 -3.59 24.16
N ALA A 471 11.46 -3.69 24.87
CA ALA A 471 10.37 -4.54 24.44
C ALA A 471 9.57 -3.90 23.28
N SER A 472 9.08 -4.74 22.34
CA SER A 472 8.31 -4.32 21.16
C SER A 472 6.88 -4.86 21.14
N LYS A 473 6.67 -6.13 21.54
CA LYS A 473 5.33 -6.73 21.61
C LYS A 473 5.11 -7.43 22.95
N ILE A 474 3.82 -7.49 23.33
CA ILE A 474 3.35 -8.20 24.52
C ILE A 474 2.44 -9.33 24.06
N THR A 475 2.69 -10.54 24.57
CA THR A 475 1.75 -11.66 24.40
C THR A 475 1.56 -12.35 25.74
N LEU A 476 0.31 -12.65 26.03
CA LEU A 476 -0.12 -13.36 27.24
C LEU A 476 -0.46 -14.80 26.85
N PHE A 477 0.14 -15.74 27.55
CA PHE A 477 0.05 -17.14 27.21
C PHE A 477 0.52 -18.00 28.39
N ASP A 478 -0.14 -19.11 28.67
CA ASP A 478 0.33 -20.09 29.66
C ASP A 478 1.43 -20.97 29.04
N PHE A 479 2.70 -20.53 29.20
CA PHE A 479 3.86 -21.20 28.60
C PHE A 479 4.24 -22.51 29.31
N ASN A 480 3.89 -22.67 30.58
CA ASN A 480 4.32 -23.80 31.40
C ASN A 480 3.18 -24.79 31.74
N GLY A 481 1.93 -24.48 31.36
CA GLY A 481 0.76 -25.32 31.56
C GLY A 481 0.22 -25.30 33.01
N ASP A 482 0.51 -24.25 33.79
CA ASP A 482 0.07 -24.16 35.20
C ASP A 482 -1.28 -23.42 35.36
N GLY A 483 -1.86 -22.94 34.26
CA GLY A 483 -3.15 -22.26 34.25
C GLY A 483 -3.06 -20.76 34.55
N LEU A 484 -1.87 -20.19 34.70
CA LEU A 484 -1.63 -18.76 34.86
C LEU A 484 -1.15 -18.14 33.55
N ASN A 485 -1.55 -16.90 33.30
CA ASN A 485 -1.02 -16.18 32.15
C ASN A 485 0.43 -15.73 32.41
N ASP A 486 1.37 -16.29 31.68
CA ASP A 486 2.74 -15.82 31.56
C ASP A 486 2.83 -14.68 30.55
N ILE A 487 3.99 -14.04 30.42
CA ILE A 487 4.18 -12.91 29.50
C ILE A 487 5.39 -13.20 28.57
N LEU A 488 5.20 -13.11 27.28
CA LEU A 488 6.30 -12.96 26.32
C LEU A 488 6.45 -11.47 25.98
N PHE A 489 7.64 -10.93 26.22
CA PHE A 489 8.08 -9.65 25.68
C PHE A 489 9.06 -9.90 24.55
N THR A 490 8.71 -9.50 23.32
CA THR A 490 9.66 -9.56 22.22
C THR A 490 10.60 -8.37 22.24
N SER A 491 11.81 -8.56 21.72
CA SER A 491 12.77 -7.47 21.53
C SER A 491 12.40 -6.57 20.36
N ALA A 492 12.66 -5.28 20.50
CA ALA A 492 12.62 -4.34 19.39
C ALA A 492 13.84 -4.54 18.46
N VAL A 493 13.74 -4.02 17.25
CA VAL A 493 14.85 -3.98 16.28
C VAL A 493 16.00 -3.15 16.85
N SER A 494 17.22 -3.65 16.74
CA SER A 494 18.40 -2.87 17.08
C SER A 494 18.76 -1.94 15.93
N PHE A 495 18.76 -0.65 16.16
CA PHE A 495 19.17 0.31 15.14
C PHE A 495 20.69 0.40 14.97
N LYS A 496 21.48 0.00 15.97
CA LYS A 496 22.96 -0.01 15.88
C LYS A 496 23.50 -1.15 15.06
N ASP A 497 22.82 -2.28 15.12
CA ASP A 497 23.15 -3.47 14.36
C ASP A 497 21.84 -4.14 13.94
N TYR A 498 21.39 -3.81 12.75
CA TYR A 498 20.06 -4.19 12.25
C TYR A 498 19.88 -5.72 12.25
N THR A 499 20.94 -6.50 12.01
CA THR A 499 20.87 -7.97 11.98
C THR A 499 21.18 -8.63 13.31
N ALA A 500 21.48 -7.84 14.35
CA ALA A 500 21.79 -8.41 15.67
C ALA A 500 20.59 -9.16 16.26
N VAL A 501 20.84 -10.38 16.70
CA VAL A 501 19.84 -11.15 17.44
C VAL A 501 19.80 -10.66 18.89
N VAL A 502 18.72 -9.97 19.25
CA VAL A 502 18.42 -9.55 20.62
C VAL A 502 17.38 -10.51 21.18
N PRO A 503 17.74 -11.43 22.10
CA PRO A 503 16.79 -12.42 22.59
C PRO A 503 15.64 -11.80 23.37
N SER A 504 14.42 -12.21 23.04
CA SER A 504 13.17 -11.92 23.76
C SER A 504 13.13 -12.66 25.09
N SER A 505 12.16 -12.38 25.95
CA SER A 505 12.04 -13.04 27.25
C SER A 505 10.62 -13.54 27.52
N VAL A 506 10.54 -14.78 28.00
CA VAL A 506 9.33 -15.32 28.64
C VAL A 506 9.43 -15.09 30.14
N LEU A 507 8.41 -14.46 30.71
CA LEU A 507 8.27 -14.23 32.14
C LEU A 507 7.21 -15.18 32.69
N ILE A 508 7.60 -16.12 33.56
CA ILE A 508 6.69 -17.09 34.19
C ILE A 508 5.96 -16.44 35.37
N ASN A 509 4.66 -16.53 35.37
CA ASN A 509 3.79 -16.08 36.43
C ASN A 509 3.89 -17.01 37.65
N LYS A 510 4.21 -16.46 38.83
CA LYS A 510 4.31 -17.21 40.12
C LYS A 510 3.09 -16.98 40.99
N GLY A 511 2.02 -16.43 40.42
CA GLY A 511 0.83 -16.06 41.15
C GLY A 511 0.93 -14.69 41.85
N ASN A 512 -0.24 -14.11 42.15
CA ASN A 512 -0.36 -12.81 42.80
C ASN A 512 0.37 -11.65 42.05
N GLY A 513 0.44 -11.71 40.74
CA GLY A 513 1.08 -10.70 39.90
C GLY A 513 2.62 -10.70 40.00
N LYS A 514 3.24 -11.76 40.45
CA LYS A 514 4.72 -11.90 40.52
C LYS A 514 5.25 -12.72 39.39
N PHE A 515 6.32 -12.25 38.77
CA PHE A 515 6.91 -12.85 37.56
C PHE A 515 8.43 -13.12 37.74
N GLU A 516 8.92 -14.15 37.06
CA GLU A 516 10.33 -14.47 36.95
C GLU A 516 10.69 -14.72 35.48
N ILE A 517 11.89 -14.24 35.04
CA ILE A 517 12.38 -14.53 33.71
C ILE A 517 12.68 -16.03 33.60
N SER A 518 12.12 -16.66 32.57
CA SER A 518 12.41 -18.06 32.27
C SER A 518 13.82 -18.21 31.68
N HIS A 519 14.52 -19.23 32.13
CA HIS A 519 15.81 -19.69 31.54
C HIS A 519 15.66 -21.04 30.84
N ASP A 520 14.41 -21.49 30.62
CA ASP A 520 14.15 -22.73 29.92
C ASP A 520 14.49 -22.62 28.45
N LYS A 521 15.43 -23.46 28.01
CA LYS A 521 15.89 -23.48 26.62
C LYS A 521 14.87 -23.97 25.63
N THR A 522 13.79 -24.56 26.06
CA THR A 522 12.67 -24.97 25.20
C THR A 522 12.01 -23.78 24.53
N TYR A 523 12.11 -22.57 25.08
CA TYR A 523 11.61 -21.33 24.51
C TYR A 523 12.58 -20.63 23.56
N ASN A 524 13.82 -21.16 23.38
CA ASN A 524 14.86 -20.47 22.59
C ASN A 524 14.42 -20.20 21.14
N GLU A 525 13.65 -21.08 20.52
CA GLU A 525 13.19 -20.88 19.15
C GLU A 525 12.31 -19.64 19.06
N ILE A 526 11.40 -19.45 20.03
CA ILE A 526 10.49 -18.28 20.08
C ILE A 526 11.25 -17.02 20.51
N THR A 527 12.10 -17.12 21.52
CA THR A 527 12.80 -15.96 22.06
C THR A 527 13.88 -15.41 21.14
N ASN A 528 14.39 -16.19 20.20
CA ASN A 528 15.35 -15.76 19.18
C ASN A 528 14.70 -15.22 17.90
N LEU A 529 13.39 -15.19 17.80
CA LEU A 529 12.71 -14.55 16.67
C LEU A 529 12.95 -13.04 16.70
N GLN A 530 13.29 -12.48 15.54
CA GLN A 530 13.55 -11.05 15.36
C GLN A 530 12.46 -10.43 14.48
N TYR A 531 12.36 -9.12 14.50
CA TYR A 531 11.43 -8.33 13.67
C TYR A 531 9.97 -8.78 13.80
N VAL A 532 9.56 -9.24 14.98
CA VAL A 532 8.22 -9.74 15.24
C VAL A 532 7.21 -8.59 15.06
N THR A 533 6.27 -8.78 14.15
CA THR A 533 5.23 -7.80 13.80
C THR A 533 3.91 -8.08 14.51
N SER A 534 3.53 -9.37 14.64
CA SER A 534 2.29 -9.78 15.30
C SER A 534 2.45 -11.14 15.97
N ILE A 535 1.76 -11.30 17.09
CA ILE A 535 1.58 -12.59 17.77
C ILE A 535 0.10 -12.73 18.10
N THR A 536 -0.50 -13.84 17.67
CA THR A 536 -1.90 -14.18 17.99
C THR A 536 -1.96 -15.56 18.65
N THR A 537 -2.92 -15.72 19.53
CA THR A 537 -3.18 -16.99 20.23
C THR A 537 -4.54 -17.53 19.85
N THR A 538 -4.61 -18.78 19.43
CA THR A 538 -5.86 -19.47 19.07
C THR A 538 -5.64 -20.99 19.14
N ASP A 539 -6.68 -21.75 19.43
CA ASP A 539 -6.64 -23.23 19.37
C ASP A 539 -6.70 -23.66 17.89
N ILE A 540 -5.53 -24.03 17.32
CA ILE A 540 -5.36 -24.33 15.89
C ILE A 540 -5.68 -25.80 15.61
N ASP A 541 -5.29 -26.71 16.51
CA ASP A 541 -5.43 -28.15 16.33
C ASP A 541 -6.70 -28.74 17.01
N GLY A 542 -7.49 -27.88 17.66
CA GLY A 542 -8.74 -28.28 18.30
C GLY A 542 -8.58 -29.07 19.61
N ASN A 543 -7.41 -28.98 20.26
CA ASN A 543 -7.12 -29.70 21.48
C ASN A 543 -7.62 -29.00 22.75
N GLY A 544 -8.24 -27.83 22.62
CA GLY A 544 -8.78 -27.01 23.72
C GLY A 544 -7.74 -26.11 24.40
N LYS A 545 -6.52 -26.01 23.86
CA LYS A 545 -5.44 -25.15 24.35
C LYS A 545 -5.04 -24.15 23.30
N PRO A 546 -4.78 -22.89 23.67
CA PRO A 546 -4.31 -21.91 22.71
C PRO A 546 -2.91 -22.25 22.21
N ASP A 547 -2.71 -22.07 20.92
CA ASP A 547 -1.44 -22.17 20.18
C ASP A 547 -0.93 -20.78 19.84
N LEU A 548 0.31 -20.65 19.33
CA LEU A 548 0.90 -19.39 18.90
C LEU A 548 1.05 -19.33 17.39
N LEU A 549 0.58 -18.21 16.81
CA LEU A 549 0.82 -17.81 15.43
C LEU A 549 1.64 -16.52 15.45
N ILE A 550 2.83 -16.53 14.83
CA ILE A 550 3.78 -15.42 14.87
C ILE A 550 4.15 -14.99 13.46
N THR A 551 4.03 -13.70 13.19
CA THR A 551 4.55 -13.06 11.97
C THR A 551 5.77 -12.20 12.29
N ALA A 552 6.67 -12.13 11.32
CA ALA A 552 7.89 -11.35 11.43
C ALA A 552 8.37 -10.90 10.03
N GLU A 553 9.16 -9.85 9.97
CA GLU A 553 9.84 -9.45 8.74
C GLU A 553 11.09 -10.29 8.51
N TRP A 554 11.49 -10.46 7.25
CA TRP A 554 12.66 -11.22 6.81
C TRP A 554 12.61 -12.72 7.11
N GLN A 555 11.52 -13.22 7.66
CA GLN A 555 11.35 -14.57 8.15
C GLN A 555 10.04 -15.17 7.59
N PRO A 556 9.84 -16.50 7.72
CA PRO A 556 8.54 -17.13 7.43
C PRO A 556 7.50 -16.81 8.52
N VAL A 557 6.27 -17.23 8.29
CA VAL A 557 5.24 -17.30 9.34
C VAL A 557 5.51 -18.52 10.22
N TYR A 558 5.40 -18.36 11.54
CA TYR A 558 5.64 -19.41 12.51
C TYR A 558 4.36 -19.83 13.23
N ILE A 559 4.17 -21.13 13.37
CA ILE A 559 3.09 -21.72 14.15
C ILE A 559 3.71 -22.66 15.20
N PHE A 560 3.28 -22.49 16.46
CA PHE A 560 3.68 -23.36 17.55
C PHE A 560 2.45 -23.96 18.21
N LEU A 561 2.31 -25.28 18.13
CA LEU A 561 1.22 -26.03 18.75
C LEU A 561 1.52 -26.33 20.21
N ASN A 562 0.54 -26.10 21.08
CA ASN A 562 0.60 -26.32 22.52
C ASN A 562 -0.01 -27.68 22.91
N ASP A 563 0.80 -28.64 23.30
CA ASP A 563 0.31 -29.93 23.80
C ASP A 563 -0.06 -29.89 25.30
N GLY A 564 0.10 -28.71 25.95
CA GLY A 564 -0.14 -28.46 27.37
C GLY A 564 1.05 -28.74 28.26
N LYS A 565 2.19 -29.07 27.70
CA LYS A 565 3.47 -29.24 28.39
C LYS A 565 4.57 -28.45 27.73
N LYS A 566 4.52 -28.29 26.42
CA LYS A 566 5.50 -27.56 25.63
C LYS A 566 4.88 -27.03 24.34
N LEU A 567 5.52 -26.06 23.76
CA LEU A 567 5.26 -25.55 22.44
C LEU A 567 6.09 -26.30 21.41
N ASN A 568 5.45 -26.85 20.40
CA ASN A 568 6.07 -27.59 19.32
C ASN A 568 5.89 -26.84 18.02
N ARG A 569 6.97 -26.47 17.34
CA ARG A 569 6.85 -25.83 16.02
C ARG A 569 6.16 -26.76 15.03
N LEU A 570 5.12 -26.28 14.39
CA LEU A 570 4.51 -26.90 13.22
C LEU A 570 5.34 -26.50 11.99
N SER A 571 6.14 -27.44 11.47
CA SER A 571 6.91 -27.20 10.26
C SER A 571 6.04 -27.41 9.04
N LEU A 572 5.93 -26.37 8.21
CA LEU A 572 5.17 -26.35 6.96
C LEU A 572 6.12 -26.01 5.82
N PRO A 573 6.71 -27.02 5.13
CA PRO A 573 7.80 -26.79 4.16
C PRO A 573 7.48 -25.82 3.04
N VAL A 574 6.17 -25.63 2.72
CA VAL A 574 5.72 -24.64 1.72
C VAL A 574 5.71 -23.22 2.27
N LEU A 575 5.44 -23.04 3.59
CA LEU A 575 5.50 -21.73 4.25
C LEU A 575 6.89 -21.39 4.80
N ASP A 576 7.64 -22.40 5.28
CA ASP A 576 8.95 -22.20 5.92
C ASP A 576 10.00 -21.58 5.00
N LYS A 577 9.81 -21.67 3.67
CA LYS A 577 10.69 -21.01 2.68
C LYS A 577 10.19 -19.66 2.20
N GLU A 578 8.99 -19.28 2.57
CA GLU A 578 8.35 -18.03 2.16
C GLU A 578 8.75 -16.90 3.11
N LYS A 579 9.85 -16.22 2.84
CA LYS A 579 10.35 -15.09 3.63
C LYS A 579 9.74 -13.79 3.10
N GLY A 580 9.03 -13.10 3.95
CA GLY A 580 8.34 -11.84 3.63
C GLY A 580 8.61 -10.74 4.64
N TRP A 581 7.94 -9.62 4.47
CA TRP A 581 7.68 -8.64 5.50
C TRP A 581 6.26 -8.86 6.01
N TRP A 582 6.06 -9.98 6.70
CA TRP A 582 4.77 -10.39 7.23
C TRP A 582 4.32 -9.43 8.32
N GLN A 583 3.12 -8.87 8.21
CA GLN A 583 2.60 -7.84 9.10
C GLN A 583 1.57 -8.36 10.10
N SER A 584 0.73 -9.28 9.67
CA SER A 584 -0.33 -9.84 10.50
C SER A 584 -0.72 -11.24 10.02
N ALA A 585 -1.33 -12.04 10.88
CA ALA A 585 -1.92 -13.30 10.47
C ALA A 585 -3.11 -13.69 11.35
N MET A 586 -4.01 -14.50 10.78
CA MET A 586 -5.19 -15.01 11.46
C MET A 586 -5.43 -16.47 11.05
N ILE A 587 -5.84 -17.29 12.02
CA ILE A 587 -6.37 -18.62 11.76
C ILE A 587 -7.86 -18.66 12.09
N THR A 588 -8.64 -19.09 11.13
CA THR A 588 -10.10 -19.30 11.27
C THR A 588 -10.58 -20.19 10.12
N ASP A 589 -11.73 -20.82 10.27
CA ASP A 589 -12.42 -21.50 9.16
C ASP A 589 -13.00 -20.42 8.21
N VAL A 590 -12.32 -20.19 7.10
CA VAL A 590 -12.64 -19.16 6.11
C VAL A 590 -13.59 -19.69 5.05
N ASP A 591 -13.33 -20.91 4.56
CA ASP A 591 -14.11 -21.51 3.48
C ASP A 591 -15.31 -22.33 3.98
N GLY A 592 -15.42 -22.50 5.31
CA GLY A 592 -16.54 -23.15 5.99
C GLY A 592 -16.53 -24.65 5.88
N ASP A 593 -15.37 -25.28 5.71
CA ASP A 593 -15.19 -26.72 5.66
C ASP A 593 -14.98 -27.34 7.06
N GLY A 594 -14.92 -26.51 8.10
CA GLY A 594 -14.76 -26.91 9.50
C GLY A 594 -13.30 -27.09 9.92
N LYS A 595 -12.34 -26.74 9.08
CA LYS A 595 -10.91 -26.80 9.39
C LYS A 595 -10.31 -25.44 9.64
N ALA A 596 -9.13 -25.42 10.22
CA ALA A 596 -8.40 -24.21 10.48
C ALA A 596 -7.65 -23.75 9.22
N ASP A 597 -8.00 -22.57 8.70
CA ASP A 597 -7.33 -21.91 7.57
C ASP A 597 -6.46 -20.77 8.07
N LEU A 598 -5.39 -20.48 7.33
CA LEU A 598 -4.51 -19.35 7.61
C LEU A 598 -4.69 -18.27 6.54
N ILE A 599 -4.89 -17.04 7.01
CA ILE A 599 -4.64 -15.83 6.22
C ILE A 599 -3.39 -15.16 6.80
N ALA A 600 -2.39 -14.89 5.95
CA ALA A 600 -1.19 -14.16 6.36
C ALA A 600 -1.00 -12.92 5.47
N GLY A 601 -0.98 -11.76 6.12
CA GLY A 601 -0.80 -10.46 5.49
C GLY A 601 0.67 -10.10 5.38
N ASN A 602 1.09 -9.75 4.18
CA ASN A 602 2.44 -9.34 3.84
C ASN A 602 2.48 -7.87 3.39
N TRP A 603 3.60 -7.43 2.81
CA TRP A 603 3.81 -6.05 2.35
C TRP A 603 2.92 -5.66 1.16
N GLY A 604 2.45 -6.63 0.39
CA GLY A 604 1.65 -6.42 -0.82
C GLY A 604 2.50 -6.19 -2.06
N LEU A 605 1.83 -6.04 -3.21
CA LEU A 605 2.47 -6.00 -4.53
C LEU A 605 2.54 -4.60 -5.16
N ASN A 606 1.93 -3.60 -4.53
CA ASN A 606 1.93 -2.23 -5.04
C ASN A 606 3.13 -1.44 -4.49
N ASN A 607 4.33 -1.91 -4.79
CA ASN A 607 5.61 -1.39 -4.30
C ASN A 607 6.68 -1.38 -5.40
N LYS A 608 7.84 -0.77 -5.12
CA LYS A 608 8.95 -0.65 -6.07
C LYS A 608 9.90 -1.85 -6.10
N TYR A 609 9.79 -2.78 -5.15
CA TYR A 609 10.80 -3.82 -4.96
C TYR A 609 10.69 -4.99 -5.94
N ASN A 610 9.50 -5.28 -6.47
CA ASN A 610 9.22 -6.36 -7.42
C ASN A 610 9.81 -7.73 -7.00
N VAL A 611 9.62 -8.09 -5.72
CA VAL A 611 10.23 -9.27 -5.12
C VAL A 611 9.61 -10.56 -5.62
N THR A 612 10.46 -11.50 -6.02
CA THR A 612 10.10 -12.87 -6.37
C THR A 612 11.10 -13.87 -5.77
N ALA A 613 10.80 -15.16 -5.85
CA ALA A 613 11.73 -16.20 -5.38
C ALA A 613 13.08 -16.20 -6.10
N ASP A 614 13.08 -15.87 -7.39
CA ASP A 614 14.29 -15.78 -8.21
C ASP A 614 14.98 -14.41 -8.12
N GLN A 615 14.26 -13.39 -7.65
CA GLN A 615 14.71 -12.01 -7.55
C GLN A 615 14.40 -11.45 -6.15
N PRO A 616 15.03 -11.99 -5.10
CA PRO A 616 14.77 -11.57 -3.73
C PRO A 616 15.29 -10.16 -3.45
N LEU A 617 14.66 -9.47 -2.50
CA LEU A 617 15.22 -8.27 -1.88
C LEU A 617 16.29 -8.70 -0.88
N PHE A 618 17.44 -8.03 -0.90
CA PHE A 618 18.52 -8.26 0.05
C PHE A 618 18.73 -7.06 0.98
N ALA A 619 19.11 -7.35 2.23
CA ALA A 619 19.64 -6.37 3.16
C ALA A 619 21.00 -6.84 3.65
N TYR A 620 22.05 -6.14 3.27
CA TYR A 620 23.41 -6.33 3.76
C TYR A 620 23.61 -5.46 4.99
N ASN A 621 24.29 -5.98 6.01
CA ASN A 621 24.55 -5.27 7.26
C ASN A 621 26.01 -5.47 7.64
N ASN A 622 26.85 -4.58 7.16
CA ASN A 622 28.31 -4.66 7.28
C ASN A 622 28.90 -3.32 7.73
N ASP A 623 30.00 -3.33 8.47
CA ASP A 623 30.77 -2.11 8.78
C ASP A 623 31.58 -1.69 7.53
N LEU A 624 30.96 -0.87 6.69
CA LEU A 624 31.49 -0.52 5.35
C LEU A 624 32.56 0.59 5.40
N ASP A 625 32.53 1.44 6.43
CA ASP A 625 33.50 2.54 6.60
C ASP A 625 34.50 2.32 7.72
N LYS A 626 34.36 1.22 8.47
CA LYS A 626 35.22 0.79 9.58
C LYS A 626 35.16 1.71 10.81
N ASP A 627 33.98 2.22 11.09
CA ASP A 627 33.71 3.02 12.29
C ASP A 627 33.29 2.18 13.50
N GLY A 628 33.11 0.87 13.33
CA GLY A 628 32.70 -0.09 14.36
C GLY A 628 31.19 -0.24 14.49
N LYS A 629 30.40 0.30 13.55
CA LYS A 629 28.96 0.08 13.44
C LYS A 629 28.65 -0.57 12.10
N ASN A 630 27.57 -1.31 12.06
CA ASN A 630 27.12 -1.90 10.81
C ASN A 630 26.21 -0.92 10.05
N ASP A 631 26.44 -0.84 8.76
CA ASP A 631 25.64 -0.07 7.79
C ASP A 631 24.67 -0.97 7.06
N LEU A 632 23.43 -0.56 6.95
CA LEU A 632 22.36 -1.32 6.30
C LEU A 632 22.22 -0.91 4.82
N ILE A 633 22.47 -1.84 3.90
CA ILE A 633 22.30 -1.61 2.47
C ILE A 633 21.19 -2.51 1.93
N LEU A 634 20.03 -1.92 1.66
CA LEU A 634 18.98 -2.57 0.88
C LEU A 634 19.41 -2.64 -0.58
N SER A 635 19.29 -3.83 -1.18
CA SER A 635 19.61 -4.10 -2.57
C SER A 635 18.45 -4.82 -3.24
N TYR A 636 17.85 -4.17 -4.24
CA TYR A 636 16.68 -4.68 -4.96
C TYR A 636 17.00 -4.98 -6.41
N PHE A 637 16.27 -5.93 -6.96
CA PHE A 637 16.39 -6.31 -8.36
C PHE A 637 15.60 -5.35 -9.26
N TYR A 638 16.25 -4.81 -10.28
CA TYR A 638 15.60 -3.98 -11.26
C TYR A 638 16.11 -4.32 -12.67
N LYS A 639 15.19 -4.66 -13.56
CA LYS A 639 15.48 -5.22 -14.89
C LYS A 639 16.36 -6.47 -14.75
N ASP A 640 17.66 -6.38 -14.87
CA ASP A 640 18.56 -7.53 -14.89
C ASP A 640 19.63 -7.49 -13.78
N LEU A 641 19.62 -6.45 -12.92
CA LEU A 641 20.71 -6.19 -11.99
C LEU A 641 20.20 -5.76 -10.60
N TYR A 642 21.08 -5.87 -9.61
CA TYR A 642 20.84 -5.42 -8.24
C TYR A 642 21.39 -4.03 -8.00
N TYR A 643 20.53 -3.12 -7.54
CA TYR A 643 20.89 -1.75 -7.22
C TYR A 643 20.62 -1.44 -5.74
N PRO A 644 21.40 -0.52 -5.11
CA PRO A 644 21.03 -0.05 -3.77
C PRO A 644 19.74 0.76 -3.87
N PHE A 645 18.82 0.49 -2.93
CA PHE A 645 17.50 1.14 -2.94
C PHE A 645 17.61 2.62 -2.57
N ARG A 646 18.46 2.93 -1.59
CA ARG A 646 18.67 4.31 -1.15
C ARG A 646 19.45 5.10 -2.18
N PRO A 647 19.05 6.35 -2.45
CA PRO A 647 19.76 7.23 -3.37
C PRO A 647 21.11 7.68 -2.80
N LYS A 648 21.89 8.34 -3.65
CA LYS A 648 23.27 8.75 -3.36
C LYS A 648 23.39 9.59 -2.11
N ASN A 649 22.46 10.52 -1.86
CA ASN A 649 22.52 11.42 -0.70
C ASN A 649 22.38 10.65 0.61
N ASP A 650 21.40 9.74 0.72
CA ASP A 650 21.18 8.94 1.91
C ASP A 650 22.42 8.04 2.19
N LEU A 651 22.96 7.41 1.13
CA LEU A 651 24.16 6.61 1.25
C LEU A 651 25.38 7.43 1.68
N GLU A 652 25.53 8.67 1.19
CA GLU A 652 26.62 9.56 1.55
C GLU A 652 26.51 10.18 2.95
N GLN A 653 25.31 10.21 3.49
CA GLN A 653 25.06 10.67 4.85
C GLN A 653 25.63 9.67 5.86
N GLU A 654 25.37 8.38 5.67
CA GLU A 654 25.89 7.30 6.51
C GLU A 654 27.33 6.91 6.15
N LEU A 655 27.69 6.96 4.87
CA LEU A 655 28.97 6.51 4.32
C LEU A 655 29.72 7.68 3.63
N PRO A 656 30.32 8.60 4.41
CA PRO A 656 30.92 9.82 3.85
C PRO A 656 32.06 9.58 2.86
N TYR A 657 32.70 8.40 2.86
CA TYR A 657 33.77 8.07 1.92
C TYR A 657 33.25 8.00 0.47
N LEU A 658 31.98 7.70 0.27
CA LEU A 658 31.35 7.65 -1.06
C LEU A 658 31.41 9.00 -1.78
N LYS A 659 31.42 10.13 -1.05
CA LYS A 659 31.59 11.47 -1.62
C LYS A 659 32.93 11.63 -2.34
N LYS A 660 33.96 10.91 -1.92
CA LYS A 660 35.28 10.95 -2.53
C LYS A 660 35.40 9.97 -3.70
N GLU A 661 34.73 8.83 -3.62
CA GLU A 661 34.75 7.82 -4.68
C GLU A 661 33.82 8.21 -5.85
N TRP A 662 32.64 8.74 -5.54
CA TRP A 662 31.60 9.06 -6.53
C TRP A 662 31.31 10.55 -6.55
N LEU A 663 32.13 11.31 -7.32
CA LEU A 663 32.10 12.78 -7.32
C LEU A 663 30.83 13.39 -7.93
N SER A 664 30.09 12.63 -8.75
CA SER A 664 28.85 13.09 -9.38
C SER A 664 27.76 12.03 -9.30
N TYR A 665 26.49 12.46 -9.39
CA TYR A 665 25.34 11.56 -9.43
C TYR A 665 25.39 10.66 -10.65
N GLN A 666 25.65 11.22 -11.82
CA GLN A 666 25.69 10.46 -13.07
C GLN A 666 26.77 9.36 -13.11
N LYS A 667 27.89 9.54 -12.37
CA LYS A 667 28.92 8.51 -12.28
C LYS A 667 28.52 7.31 -11.42
N MET A 668 27.64 7.53 -10.45
CA MET A 668 27.17 6.48 -9.53
C MET A 668 25.83 5.89 -9.98
N ALA A 669 25.04 6.63 -10.75
CA ALA A 669 23.64 6.34 -11.02
C ALA A 669 23.39 4.97 -11.69
N ASP A 670 24.26 4.55 -12.63
CA ASP A 670 24.16 3.27 -13.32
C ASP A 670 24.89 2.11 -12.62
N LYS A 671 25.47 2.36 -11.43
CA LYS A 671 26.27 1.36 -10.73
C LYS A 671 25.42 0.44 -9.87
N THR A 672 25.71 -0.84 -9.99
CA THR A 672 25.11 -1.90 -9.17
C THR A 672 25.57 -1.82 -7.72
N THR A 673 24.85 -2.50 -6.82
CA THR A 673 25.27 -2.63 -5.42
C THR A 673 26.70 -3.18 -5.30
N SER A 674 27.04 -4.21 -6.08
CA SER A 674 28.38 -4.81 -6.06
C SER A 674 29.48 -3.91 -6.64
N GLU A 675 29.18 -3.06 -7.63
CA GLU A 675 30.15 -2.10 -8.16
C GLU A 675 30.43 -0.95 -7.19
N ILE A 676 29.42 -0.53 -6.42
CA ILE A 676 29.56 0.56 -5.46
C ILE A 676 30.35 0.10 -4.23
N PHE A 677 30.00 -1.04 -3.66
CA PHE A 677 30.53 -1.49 -2.37
C PHE A 677 31.67 -2.51 -2.51
N LYS A 678 31.82 -3.12 -3.70
CA LYS A 678 32.90 -4.06 -4.05
C LYS A 678 33.01 -5.22 -3.04
N ASP A 679 34.22 -5.47 -2.54
CA ASP A 679 34.58 -6.51 -1.57
C ASP A 679 34.18 -6.19 -0.12
N LYS A 680 33.54 -5.07 0.12
CA LYS A 680 33.08 -4.66 1.46
C LYS A 680 31.78 -5.35 1.87
N LEU A 681 31.00 -5.88 0.92
CA LEU A 681 29.78 -6.61 1.22
C LEU A 681 30.10 -8.04 1.63
N ASP A 682 29.60 -8.45 2.78
CA ASP A 682 29.68 -9.81 3.28
C ASP A 682 28.28 -10.43 3.37
N ASP A 683 28.10 -11.57 2.72
CA ASP A 683 26.84 -12.31 2.69
C ASP A 683 26.51 -12.98 4.05
N SER A 684 27.48 -13.09 4.99
CA SER A 684 27.25 -13.76 6.26
C SER A 684 26.18 -13.10 7.14
N ASN A 685 26.01 -11.78 6.98
CA ASN A 685 25.01 -10.97 7.70
C ASN A 685 23.90 -10.45 6.76
N ARG A 686 23.61 -11.17 5.68
CA ARG A 686 22.62 -10.80 4.71
C ARG A 686 21.24 -11.38 5.04
N LEU A 687 20.24 -10.52 5.13
CA LEU A 687 18.83 -10.91 5.15
C LEU A 687 18.27 -10.98 3.72
N SER A 688 17.21 -11.74 3.53
CA SER A 688 16.53 -11.83 2.24
C SER A 688 15.02 -11.98 2.40
N VAL A 689 14.28 -11.36 1.47
CA VAL A 689 12.84 -11.54 1.28
C VAL A 689 12.61 -12.05 -0.13
N ASN A 690 11.83 -13.09 -0.29
CA ASN A 690 11.55 -13.74 -1.56
C ASN A 690 10.10 -13.63 -2.01
N GLN A 691 9.22 -13.02 -1.21
CA GLN A 691 7.87 -12.67 -1.63
C GLN A 691 7.23 -11.58 -0.77
N PHE A 692 6.28 -10.83 -1.38
CA PHE A 692 5.44 -9.83 -0.73
C PHE A 692 3.93 -10.12 -0.84
N ASN A 693 3.54 -11.26 -1.42
CA ASN A 693 2.13 -11.63 -1.49
C ASN A 693 1.56 -11.88 -0.10
N SER A 694 0.38 -11.33 0.18
CA SER A 694 -0.49 -11.82 1.22
C SER A 694 -1.14 -13.13 0.77
N VAL A 695 -1.24 -14.11 1.66
CA VAL A 695 -1.57 -15.49 1.28
C VAL A 695 -2.72 -16.07 2.09
N PHE A 696 -3.34 -17.06 1.49
CA PHE A 696 -4.34 -17.94 2.08
C PHE A 696 -3.86 -19.40 2.00
N VAL A 697 -4.04 -20.13 3.09
CA VAL A 697 -3.74 -21.55 3.18
C VAL A 697 -4.95 -22.27 3.78
N SER A 698 -5.60 -23.11 2.99
CA SER A 698 -6.70 -23.96 3.48
C SER A 698 -6.12 -25.17 4.21
N ASP A 699 -6.77 -25.56 5.34
CA ASP A 699 -6.36 -26.66 6.21
C ASP A 699 -4.87 -26.56 6.62
N VAL A 700 -4.56 -25.61 7.48
CA VAL A 700 -3.18 -25.30 7.88
C VAL A 700 -2.42 -26.46 8.50
N LEU A 701 -3.13 -27.45 9.06
CA LEU A 701 -2.52 -28.63 9.65
C LEU A 701 -2.05 -29.67 8.59
N HIS A 702 -2.61 -29.61 7.37
CA HIS A 702 -2.32 -30.56 6.28
C HIS A 702 -2.00 -29.85 4.95
N VAL A 703 -1.23 -28.78 5.02
CA VAL A 703 -0.98 -27.86 3.88
C VAL A 703 -0.42 -28.57 2.66
N ALA A 704 -1.14 -28.48 1.55
CA ALA A 704 -0.68 -28.91 0.23
C ALA A 704 -0.11 -27.74 -0.58
N SER A 705 -0.65 -26.51 -0.45
CA SER A 705 -0.24 -25.34 -1.23
C SER A 705 -0.56 -24.05 -0.51
N VAL A 706 0.21 -23.03 -0.82
CA VAL A 706 -0.03 -21.62 -0.44
C VAL A 706 -0.61 -20.91 -1.66
N LYS A 707 -1.69 -20.16 -1.49
CA LYS A 707 -2.35 -19.38 -2.55
C LYS A 707 -2.22 -17.88 -2.22
N SER A 708 -1.88 -17.08 -3.20
CA SER A 708 -1.97 -15.61 -3.05
C SER A 708 -3.44 -15.19 -2.91
N LEU A 709 -3.71 -14.21 -2.05
CA LEU A 709 -5.00 -13.52 -2.06
C LEU A 709 -5.20 -12.82 -3.42
N PRO A 710 -6.44 -12.54 -3.85
CA PRO A 710 -6.70 -11.79 -5.08
C PRO A 710 -5.95 -10.45 -5.13
N TYR A 711 -5.64 -9.97 -6.33
CA TYR A 711 -4.74 -8.83 -6.54
C TYR A 711 -5.17 -7.54 -5.83
N LEU A 712 -6.46 -7.31 -5.68
CA LEU A 712 -6.97 -6.11 -5.00
C LEU A 712 -6.71 -6.11 -3.48
N TYR A 713 -6.47 -7.26 -2.86
CA TYR A 713 -6.03 -7.35 -1.47
C TYR A 713 -4.50 -7.22 -1.30
N GLN A 714 -3.76 -7.09 -2.41
CA GLN A 714 -2.30 -6.98 -2.45
C GLN A 714 -1.81 -5.52 -2.55
N GLN A 715 -2.69 -4.53 -2.37
CA GLN A 715 -2.39 -3.15 -2.75
C GLN A 715 -1.70 -2.32 -1.68
N ALA A 716 -1.59 -2.84 -0.47
CA ALA A 716 -0.84 -2.25 0.64
C ALA A 716 -0.46 -3.31 1.67
N PRO A 717 0.46 -3.01 2.62
CA PRO A 717 0.75 -3.89 3.75
C PRO A 717 -0.52 -4.22 4.55
N LEU A 718 -0.81 -5.51 4.79
CA LEU A 718 -1.95 -5.92 5.60
C LEU A 718 -1.58 -5.88 7.09
N LYS A 719 -1.85 -4.75 7.75
CA LYS A 719 -1.42 -4.45 9.12
C LYS A 719 -2.21 -5.18 10.20
N SER A 720 -3.50 -5.42 9.99
CA SER A 720 -4.34 -6.12 10.96
C SER A 720 -5.51 -6.84 10.31
N MET A 721 -6.01 -7.86 10.99
CA MET A 721 -7.15 -8.68 10.58
C MET A 721 -8.09 -8.88 11.76
N LEU A 722 -9.38 -8.89 11.48
CA LEU A 722 -10.40 -9.08 12.50
C LEU A 722 -11.56 -9.90 11.96
N LYS A 723 -11.94 -10.98 12.66
CA LYS A 723 -13.13 -11.76 12.31
C LYS A 723 -14.39 -10.96 12.63
N ALA A 724 -15.22 -10.76 11.61
CA ALA A 724 -16.53 -10.12 11.78
C ALA A 724 -17.60 -11.14 12.23
N ASP A 725 -18.70 -10.65 12.84
CA ASP A 725 -19.77 -11.52 13.35
C ASP A 725 -20.47 -12.37 12.29
N ASN A 726 -20.45 -11.93 11.03
CA ASN A 726 -21.03 -12.66 9.89
C ASN A 726 -20.10 -13.74 9.33
N GLY A 727 -18.92 -13.94 9.92
CA GLY A 727 -17.91 -14.90 9.50
C GLY A 727 -16.89 -14.40 8.49
N ASP A 728 -17.09 -13.20 7.92
CA ASP A 728 -16.09 -12.54 7.06
C ASP A 728 -14.86 -12.09 7.86
N VAL A 729 -13.80 -11.72 7.15
CA VAL A 729 -12.62 -11.14 7.77
C VAL A 729 -12.50 -9.68 7.34
N LEU A 730 -12.46 -8.78 8.32
CA LEU A 730 -12.09 -7.39 8.09
C LEU A 730 -10.57 -7.32 7.98
N LEU A 731 -10.08 -6.78 6.87
CA LEU A 731 -8.68 -6.51 6.63
C LEU A 731 -8.44 -5.02 6.71
N ASN A 732 -7.35 -4.64 7.35
CA ASN A 732 -6.89 -3.26 7.39
C ASN A 732 -5.48 -3.18 6.84
N GLY A 733 -5.29 -2.34 5.83
CA GLY A 733 -4.01 -2.04 5.21
C GLY A 733 -3.73 -0.53 5.24
N ASN A 734 -2.77 -0.11 4.49
CA ASN A 734 -2.11 1.19 4.41
C ASN A 734 -0.92 1.30 5.37
N PHE A 735 0.11 2.02 4.88
CA PHE A 735 1.30 2.30 5.65
C PHE A 735 2.00 3.56 5.13
N TRP A 736 2.33 4.48 6.03
CA TRP A 736 2.89 5.80 5.70
C TRP A 736 4.34 5.98 6.13
N GLY A 737 4.88 5.01 6.84
CA GLY A 737 6.23 5.04 7.41
C GLY A 737 7.34 4.73 6.42
N VAL A 738 7.31 5.29 5.22
CA VAL A 738 8.32 5.15 4.16
C VAL A 738 8.82 6.51 3.69
N VAL A 739 9.96 6.53 3.03
CA VAL A 739 10.52 7.78 2.49
C VAL A 739 9.70 8.30 1.31
N PRO A 740 9.62 9.63 1.09
CA PRO A 740 8.75 10.22 0.07
C PRO A 740 8.95 9.68 -1.34
N TYR A 741 10.17 9.42 -1.76
CA TYR A 741 10.43 8.90 -3.11
C TYR A 741 9.99 7.43 -3.32
N GLU A 742 9.72 6.69 -2.25
CA GLU A 742 9.09 5.36 -2.33
C GLU A 742 7.60 5.47 -2.64
N GLY A 743 6.98 6.51 -2.18
CA GLY A 743 5.56 6.75 -2.26
C GLY A 743 4.86 6.44 -0.94
N LYS A 744 3.56 6.27 -0.99
CA LYS A 744 2.69 6.04 0.17
C LYS A 744 1.83 4.81 -0.11
N TYR A 745 1.81 3.87 0.82
CA TYR A 745 0.98 2.67 0.69
C TYR A 745 -0.43 2.95 1.23
N ASP A 746 -1.33 3.51 0.42
CA ASP A 746 -2.67 3.93 0.82
C ASP A 746 -3.81 3.37 -0.06
N ALA A 747 -3.50 2.36 -0.87
CA ALA A 747 -4.41 1.82 -1.86
C ALA A 747 -5.37 0.72 -1.34
N LEU A 748 -5.36 0.39 -0.05
CA LEU A 748 -6.27 -0.62 0.50
C LEU A 748 -7.26 -0.01 1.51
N GLY A 749 -6.80 0.45 2.69
CA GLY A 749 -7.66 0.91 3.77
C GLY A 749 -8.38 -0.24 4.47
N LEU A 750 -9.63 -0.01 4.92
CA LEU A 750 -10.47 -1.02 5.56
C LEU A 750 -11.35 -1.71 4.52
N VAL A 751 -11.21 -3.03 4.41
CA VAL A 751 -11.95 -3.86 3.44
C VAL A 751 -12.48 -5.14 4.09
N ASN A 752 -13.50 -5.72 3.46
CA ASN A 752 -14.06 -7.02 3.83
C ASN A 752 -13.49 -8.09 2.91
N LEU A 753 -13.00 -9.17 3.49
CA LEU A 753 -12.63 -10.40 2.77
C LEU A 753 -13.74 -11.41 2.96
N HIS A 754 -14.38 -11.78 1.87
CA HIS A 754 -15.45 -12.78 1.83
C HIS A 754 -15.05 -13.95 0.94
N TYR A 755 -15.20 -15.19 1.43
CA TYR A 755 -14.99 -16.39 0.63
C TYR A 755 -16.31 -16.92 0.10
N ASN A 756 -16.45 -16.93 -1.22
CA ASN A 756 -17.62 -17.44 -1.91
C ASN A 756 -17.57 -18.97 -1.97
N LYS A 757 -18.37 -19.61 -1.15
CA LYS A 757 -18.41 -21.09 -1.07
C LYS A 757 -18.92 -21.76 -2.34
N GLN A 758 -19.73 -21.07 -3.16
CA GLN A 758 -20.26 -21.62 -4.42
C GLN A 758 -19.17 -21.63 -5.50
N ASP A 759 -18.44 -20.54 -5.62
CA ASP A 759 -17.40 -20.36 -6.62
C ASP A 759 -16.02 -20.84 -6.14
N LYS A 760 -15.89 -21.17 -4.83
CA LYS A 760 -14.66 -21.61 -4.16
C LYS A 760 -13.50 -20.64 -4.34
N GLN A 761 -13.79 -19.35 -4.26
CA GLN A 761 -12.83 -18.27 -4.40
C GLN A 761 -13.22 -17.08 -3.53
N PHE A 762 -12.29 -16.16 -3.32
CA PHE A 762 -12.59 -14.90 -2.68
C PHE A 762 -13.33 -13.97 -3.64
N ASP A 763 -14.34 -13.30 -3.11
CA ASP A 763 -15.00 -12.21 -3.83
C ASP A 763 -14.06 -11.00 -3.94
N GLU A 764 -14.36 -10.07 -4.83
CA GLU A 764 -13.71 -8.78 -4.87
C GLU A 764 -13.96 -8.00 -3.55
N PRO A 765 -13.00 -7.15 -3.13
CA PRO A 765 -13.12 -6.49 -1.83
C PRO A 765 -14.32 -5.56 -1.76
N THR A 766 -15.03 -5.61 -0.64
CA THR A 766 -15.97 -4.56 -0.26
C THR A 766 -15.20 -3.50 0.53
N TYR A 767 -15.10 -2.29 0.00
CA TYR A 767 -14.44 -1.15 0.66
C TYR A 767 -15.39 -0.46 1.63
N PHE A 768 -14.93 -0.21 2.86
CA PHE A 768 -15.65 0.62 3.81
C PHE A 768 -15.24 2.07 3.65
N VAL A 769 -16.19 2.92 3.29
CA VAL A 769 -15.94 4.32 2.93
C VAL A 769 -16.46 5.26 4.01
N ASN A 770 -15.56 6.08 4.55
CA ASN A 770 -15.89 7.20 5.41
C ASN A 770 -14.78 8.26 5.29
N GLY A 771 -15.14 9.51 5.03
CA GLY A 771 -14.17 10.59 4.85
C GLY A 771 -13.25 10.84 6.07
N ALA A 772 -13.62 10.35 7.26
CA ALA A 772 -12.79 10.46 8.45
C ALA A 772 -11.71 9.37 8.57
N ILE A 773 -11.91 8.19 7.93
CA ILE A 773 -10.97 7.05 8.00
C ILE A 773 -10.28 6.75 6.67
N ASN A 774 -10.76 7.29 5.58
CA ASN A 774 -10.11 7.17 4.27
C ASN A 774 -9.53 8.54 3.87
N PRO A 775 -8.28 8.60 3.44
CA PRO A 775 -7.32 7.51 3.15
C PRO A 775 -6.39 7.14 4.32
N GLN A 776 -6.77 7.32 5.57
CA GLN A 776 -5.88 7.18 6.73
C GLN A 776 -5.28 5.77 6.89
N GLU A 777 -4.08 5.70 7.45
CA GLU A 777 -3.53 4.48 8.02
C GLU A 777 -4.24 4.21 9.36
N ILE A 778 -4.88 3.04 9.50
CA ILE A 778 -5.42 2.57 10.78
C ILE A 778 -4.35 1.70 11.43
N THR A 779 -3.80 2.15 12.54
CA THR A 779 -2.73 1.44 13.26
C THR A 779 -3.26 0.38 14.21
N TYR A 780 -4.46 0.58 14.77
CA TYR A 780 -5.17 -0.40 15.59
C TYR A 780 -6.62 -0.53 15.14
N LEU A 781 -7.10 -1.77 15.07
CA LEU A 781 -8.49 -2.11 14.85
C LEU A 781 -8.86 -3.24 15.79
N VAL A 782 -9.72 -2.96 16.80
CA VAL A 782 -10.10 -3.95 17.82
C VAL A 782 -11.61 -3.90 18.06
N PRO A 783 -12.26 -5.04 18.39
CA PRO A 783 -13.66 -5.05 18.75
C PRO A 783 -13.87 -4.30 20.07
N VAL A 784 -15.03 -3.64 20.21
CA VAL A 784 -15.45 -2.95 21.42
C VAL A 784 -16.88 -3.35 21.74
N LYS A 785 -17.09 -3.89 22.92
CA LYS A 785 -18.42 -4.22 23.42
C LYS A 785 -19.09 -2.99 23.98
N THR A 786 -20.03 -2.45 23.22
CA THR A 786 -20.96 -1.40 23.66
C THR A 786 -22.34 -2.00 23.97
N LYS A 787 -23.27 -1.21 24.51
CA LYS A 787 -24.63 -1.69 24.85
C LYS A 787 -25.46 -2.11 23.63
N SER A 788 -25.16 -1.62 22.44
CA SER A 788 -25.91 -1.97 21.23
C SER A 788 -25.53 -3.38 20.79
N ASN A 789 -26.52 -4.17 20.32
CA ASN A 789 -26.25 -5.47 19.70
C ASN A 789 -25.51 -5.36 18.34
N THR A 790 -25.02 -4.18 17.98
CA THR A 790 -24.24 -3.95 16.78
C THR A 790 -22.76 -4.06 17.09
N SER A 791 -22.04 -4.79 16.27
CA SER A 791 -20.59 -4.86 16.31
C SER A 791 -20.00 -3.47 16.17
N SER A 792 -19.26 -3.04 17.18
CA SER A 792 -18.49 -1.81 17.16
C SER A 792 -17.02 -2.10 17.20
N TYR A 793 -16.22 -1.29 16.54
CA TYR A 793 -14.78 -1.44 16.48
C TYR A 793 -14.10 -0.11 16.85
N LEU A 794 -13.06 -0.18 17.66
CA LEU A 794 -12.17 0.96 17.88
C LEU A 794 -11.13 0.97 16.77
N ALA A 795 -11.07 2.06 16.02
CA ALA A 795 -10.00 2.37 15.08
C ALA A 795 -9.13 3.50 15.62
N VAL A 796 -7.82 3.31 15.61
CA VAL A 796 -6.84 4.37 15.88
C VAL A 796 -6.12 4.67 14.58
N THR A 797 -6.15 5.92 14.15
CA THR A 797 -5.50 6.36 12.90
C THR A 797 -4.11 6.93 13.15
N TYR A 798 -3.27 6.93 12.13
CA TYR A 798 -1.90 7.44 12.17
C TYR A 798 -1.80 8.89 12.72
N ASP A 799 -2.79 9.72 12.45
CA ASP A 799 -2.89 11.09 12.98
C ASP A 799 -3.45 11.17 14.41
N GLY A 800 -3.55 10.03 15.12
CA GLY A 800 -3.90 9.97 16.55
C GLY A 800 -5.39 10.07 16.87
N ARG A 801 -6.28 9.96 15.89
CA ARG A 801 -7.72 9.93 16.17
C ARG A 801 -8.16 8.54 16.63
N LEU A 802 -8.85 8.48 17.75
CA LEU A 802 -9.55 7.30 18.23
C LEU A 802 -11.01 7.40 17.81
N MET A 803 -11.47 6.46 17.02
CA MET A 803 -12.81 6.48 16.45
C MET A 803 -13.53 5.17 16.73
N LEU A 804 -14.79 5.29 17.15
CA LEU A 804 -15.70 4.15 17.22
C LEU A 804 -16.39 3.98 15.88
N LEU A 805 -16.15 2.84 15.25
CA LEU A 805 -16.76 2.46 13.98
C LEU A 805 -17.97 1.55 14.26
N SER A 806 -19.08 1.77 13.53
CA SER A 806 -20.27 0.92 13.56
C SER A 806 -20.84 0.75 12.16
N LYS A 807 -21.37 -0.44 11.86
CA LYS A 807 -22.05 -0.74 10.59
C LYS A 807 -23.44 -0.11 10.54
#